data_abdf18b79ae171c6850760b251e5f788
#
_entry.id   abdf18b79ae171c6850760b251e5f788
#
_cell.length_a   1.000
_cell.length_b   1.000
_cell.length_c   1.000
_cell.angle_alpha   90.00
_cell.angle_beta   90.00
_cell.angle_gamma   90.00
#
_symmetry.space_group_name_H-M   'P 1'
#
loop_
_entity.id
_entity.type
_entity.pdbx_description
1 polymer ?
#
loop_
_entity_poly.entity_id
_entity_poly.type
_entity_poly.pdbx_seq_one_letter_code
_entity_poly.pdbx_strand_id
1 'polypeptide(L)'
;MQLLKQIRLATYFVIFILITSCSSTRFVPQNEYLLEEVQIKSDQKGFDAASLEPYIRQKANSKWFSLFKIPMGTYALSGRDTTKWVNRTLQKIGEKPVIFDTLQARLSQKDLKTALQNAGYMHAEVSFDVKTKGKSLTAIYTLHPGKPYYINSVAYDIQDQQIQRVLALDRPQNATLGLKAGSRFTVDRLDEERERITKLLLDSGFYKFHKDFIVFEADSTRQRTGVNLIVKLLKYRANSDAPITNHPRYTIRTIRYTSKDSTKINLRPSVLMYNTALIEGEPFSASKLQQTYLNFAKLQAIQYTNIRFRELPDTTLLDCDIQLSQQKPRTISFQPEGTNTAGDLGAAVLFTYENRNLFRGSEVLSLQLRGAFEAITGLEGYNDQDYQEYNAEAKILFPRFLAPFLSHSFRRQRSASSEISLSYNLQNRPEFHRRVFSSAFRYRWSEPHHHLSYRLDLIDLNYVHMPWISDTFKRDYLDSVSNRNAILRYNYENLLLMKIGFGVTYNDGQHAVIANIETVGNILGGVAKPLGFKKNEEGQYKLFNTAFAQFVKGDIAYTRLIAFDPNNSLALHFGLGIAYPYGNSKVLPFEKRYFSGGANSVRGWSVRELGPGSFRGTDGRIDFINQTGDMKLDMNAEFRTKLFWKLNGAAFIDAGNIWTLRDYKEQPGGQFKLDQFYKQIAVAYGLGLRLNFGYFILRFDMGMKAINPAYTSNEEHYALLHPNLKRDFAFHFAVGLPF
;
A
#
# COMPACT_ATOMS: atom_id res chain seq x y z
N MET A 1 -33.07 -28.85 19.61
CA MET A 1 -32.14 -28.65 20.76
C MET A 1 -30.97 -27.72 20.46
N GLN A 2 -30.42 -27.73 19.26
CA GLN A 2 -29.33 -26.80 18.87
C GLN A 2 -29.77 -25.33 18.73
N LEU A 3 -30.94 -25.05 18.18
CA LEU A 3 -31.51 -23.70 18.05
C LEU A 3 -31.69 -23.02 19.41
N LEU A 4 -32.16 -23.77 20.42
CA LEU A 4 -32.29 -23.30 21.80
C LEU A 4 -30.94 -22.98 22.47
N LYS A 5 -29.85 -23.71 22.13
CA LYS A 5 -28.50 -23.39 22.58
C LYS A 5 -27.94 -22.13 21.94
N GLN A 6 -28.20 -21.93 20.63
CA GLN A 6 -27.76 -20.72 19.91
C GLN A 6 -28.53 -19.46 20.37
N ILE A 7 -29.84 -19.58 20.59
CA ILE A 7 -30.64 -18.51 21.16
C ILE A 7 -30.16 -18.17 22.57
N ARG A 8 -29.85 -19.17 23.42
CA ARG A 8 -29.26 -18.91 24.75
C ARG A 8 -27.91 -18.23 24.68
N LEU A 9 -27.02 -18.62 23.75
CA LEU A 9 -25.71 -17.98 23.59
C LEU A 9 -25.86 -16.52 23.11
N ALA A 10 -26.73 -16.28 22.13
CA ALA A 10 -27.06 -14.93 21.69
C ALA A 10 -27.71 -14.09 22.80
N THR A 11 -28.60 -14.69 23.59
CA THR A 11 -29.23 -14.03 24.74
C THR A 11 -28.19 -13.69 25.81
N TYR A 12 -27.24 -14.58 26.13
CA TYR A 12 -26.15 -14.28 27.05
C TYR A 12 -25.24 -13.19 26.52
N PHE A 13 -24.96 -13.14 25.21
CA PHE A 13 -24.18 -12.10 24.59
C PHE A 13 -24.91 -10.73 24.63
N VAL A 14 -26.21 -10.70 24.36
CA VAL A 14 -27.06 -9.49 24.49
C VAL A 14 -27.15 -9.04 25.95
N ILE A 15 -27.33 -9.96 26.89
CA ILE A 15 -27.34 -9.67 28.33
C ILE A 15 -26.00 -9.13 28.77
N PHE A 16 -24.87 -9.70 28.29
CA PHE A 16 -23.52 -9.19 28.59
C PHE A 16 -23.32 -7.75 28.06
N ILE A 17 -23.81 -7.44 26.85
CA ILE A 17 -23.80 -6.07 26.30
C ILE A 17 -24.68 -5.13 27.12
N LEU A 18 -25.85 -5.55 27.58
CA LEU A 18 -26.75 -4.74 28.41
C LEU A 18 -26.18 -4.46 29.80
N ILE A 19 -25.49 -5.42 30.42
CA ILE A 19 -24.85 -5.26 31.72
C ILE A 19 -23.68 -4.26 31.66
N THR A 20 -22.95 -4.21 30.56
CA THR A 20 -21.83 -3.25 30.37
C THR A 20 -22.31 -1.81 30.16
N SER A 21 -23.57 -1.58 29.80
CA SER A 21 -24.15 -0.25 29.57
C SER A 21 -24.46 0.54 30.86
N CYS A 22 -24.74 -0.12 31.98
CA CYS A 22 -25.20 0.56 33.22
C CYS A 22 -24.10 1.11 34.13
N SER A 23 -22.82 0.84 33.89
CA SER A 23 -21.74 1.20 34.85
C SER A 23 -20.81 2.33 34.38
N SER A 24 -21.09 2.96 33.24
CA SER A 24 -20.18 3.92 32.57
C SER A 24 -19.83 5.17 33.42
N THR A 25 -20.67 5.54 34.37
CA THR A 25 -20.48 6.73 35.21
C THR A 25 -19.92 6.43 36.61
N ARG A 26 -19.56 5.18 36.92
CA ARG A 26 -19.10 4.75 38.26
C ARG A 26 -17.83 5.47 38.73
N PHE A 27 -16.95 5.83 37.81
CA PHE A 27 -15.68 6.51 38.10
C PHE A 27 -15.72 8.02 37.86
N VAL A 28 -16.92 8.58 37.59
CA VAL A 28 -17.09 10.02 37.44
C VAL A 28 -17.28 10.64 38.83
N PRO A 29 -16.47 11.64 39.25
CA PRO A 29 -16.61 12.34 40.51
C PRO A 29 -17.99 12.96 40.68
N GLN A 30 -18.35 13.30 41.95
CA GLN A 30 -19.73 13.76 42.26
C GLN A 30 -20.15 15.04 41.55
N ASN A 31 -19.23 15.97 41.35
CA ASN A 31 -19.50 17.30 40.75
C ASN A 31 -18.94 17.44 39.33
N GLU A 32 -18.64 16.34 38.68
CA GLU A 32 -18.06 16.33 37.32
C GLU A 32 -18.96 15.54 36.36
N TYR A 33 -18.80 15.79 35.09
CA TYR A 33 -19.56 15.14 34.03
C TYR A 33 -18.67 14.31 33.13
N LEU A 34 -19.16 13.15 32.73
CA LEU A 34 -18.56 12.32 31.66
C LEU A 34 -18.77 13.01 30.32
N LEU A 35 -17.73 13.27 29.56
CA LEU A 35 -17.84 13.72 28.17
C LEU A 35 -18.30 12.54 27.30
N GLU A 36 -19.59 12.50 27.04
CA GLU A 36 -20.22 11.39 26.30
C GLU A 36 -20.04 11.52 24.78
N GLU A 37 -20.13 12.75 24.28
CA GLU A 37 -20.07 13.05 22.85
C GLU A 37 -19.63 14.49 22.64
N VAL A 38 -18.93 14.73 21.51
CA VAL A 38 -18.64 16.05 20.99
C VAL A 38 -19.30 16.17 19.63
N GLN A 39 -20.17 17.15 19.47
CA GLN A 39 -20.88 17.43 18.22
C GLN A 39 -20.40 18.77 17.65
N ILE A 40 -20.06 18.78 16.36
CA ILE A 40 -19.81 20.01 15.61
C ILE A 40 -20.94 20.15 14.61
N LYS A 41 -21.65 21.25 14.65
CA LYS A 41 -22.78 21.56 13.76
C LYS A 41 -22.52 22.88 13.07
N SER A 42 -23.08 23.08 11.90
CA SER A 42 -23.10 24.38 11.23
C SER A 42 -24.52 24.79 10.95
N ASP A 43 -24.80 26.09 11.06
CA ASP A 43 -26.06 26.71 10.65
C ASP A 43 -26.17 26.83 9.12
N GLN A 44 -25.04 26.72 8.42
CA GLN A 44 -25.00 26.81 6.96
C GLN A 44 -25.15 25.43 6.33
N LYS A 45 -26.21 25.23 5.53
CA LYS A 45 -26.42 23.98 4.76
C LYS A 45 -25.25 23.70 3.79
N GLY A 46 -24.75 22.46 3.78
CA GLY A 46 -23.65 22.03 2.90
C GLY A 46 -22.25 22.39 3.41
N PHE A 47 -22.12 22.99 4.58
CA PHE A 47 -20.82 23.19 5.22
C PHE A 47 -20.34 21.89 5.85
N ASP A 48 -19.14 21.46 5.50
CA ASP A 48 -18.51 20.27 6.08
C ASP A 48 -17.91 20.58 7.47
N ALA A 49 -18.76 20.47 8.48
CA ALA A 49 -18.36 20.68 9.87
C ALA A 49 -17.42 19.59 10.39
N ALA A 50 -17.45 18.38 9.80
CA ALA A 50 -16.62 17.25 10.23
C ALA A 50 -15.13 17.49 9.92
N SER A 51 -14.81 18.24 8.88
CA SER A 51 -13.42 18.60 8.55
C SER A 51 -12.70 19.37 9.67
N LEU A 52 -13.45 19.99 10.59
CA LEU A 52 -12.91 20.75 11.72
C LEU A 52 -12.74 19.93 13.01
N GLU A 53 -13.07 18.64 13.00
CA GLU A 53 -12.87 17.75 14.16
C GLU A 53 -11.42 17.74 14.71
N PRO A 54 -10.35 17.83 13.89
CA PRO A 54 -8.98 17.89 14.39
C PRO A 54 -8.67 19.06 15.34
N TYR A 55 -9.47 20.13 15.30
CA TYR A 55 -9.32 21.32 16.17
C TYR A 55 -9.99 21.16 17.54
N ILE A 56 -10.67 20.05 17.79
CA ILE A 56 -11.23 19.69 19.09
C ILE A 56 -10.14 19.11 19.97
N ARG A 57 -9.84 19.77 21.09
CA ARG A 57 -8.78 19.34 22.03
C ARG A 57 -9.20 18.18 22.90
N GLN A 58 -10.47 18.10 23.30
CA GLN A 58 -10.98 17.05 24.16
C GLN A 58 -11.98 16.19 23.39
N LYS A 59 -11.64 14.94 23.15
CA LYS A 59 -12.50 13.97 22.46
C LYS A 59 -13.16 13.05 23.49
N ALA A 60 -14.38 12.59 23.17
CA ALA A 60 -15.07 11.57 23.96
C ALA A 60 -14.34 10.23 23.89
N ASN A 61 -14.67 9.33 24.83
CA ASN A 61 -14.12 7.98 24.83
C ASN A 61 -14.35 7.23 23.51
N SER A 62 -13.41 6.39 23.15
CA SER A 62 -13.46 5.60 21.92
C SER A 62 -14.62 4.60 21.92
N LYS A 63 -15.13 4.32 20.72
CA LYS A 63 -16.19 3.32 20.52
C LYS A 63 -15.68 2.24 19.57
N TRP A 64 -15.85 0.97 19.93
CA TRP A 64 -15.61 -0.13 19.02
C TRP A 64 -16.64 -0.11 17.88
N PHE A 65 -16.18 -0.29 16.64
CA PHE A 65 -17.03 -0.21 15.44
C PHE A 65 -17.86 1.10 15.35
N SER A 66 -17.35 2.19 15.96
CA SER A 66 -18.07 3.49 16.09
C SER A 66 -19.42 3.41 16.82
N LEU A 67 -19.77 2.30 17.41
CA LEU A 67 -21.08 2.03 18.04
C LEU A 67 -20.98 1.72 19.53
N PHE A 68 -20.06 0.83 19.93
CA PHE A 68 -20.06 0.21 21.24
C PHE A 68 -19.04 0.85 22.18
N LYS A 69 -19.47 1.33 23.37
CA LYS A 69 -18.60 1.90 24.42
C LYS A 69 -17.87 0.85 25.25
N ILE A 70 -17.47 -0.27 24.65
CA ILE A 70 -16.85 -1.39 25.34
C ILE A 70 -15.55 -0.99 26.07
N PRO A 71 -14.62 -0.17 25.51
CA PRO A 71 -13.42 0.22 26.24
C PRO A 71 -13.69 0.88 27.58
N MET A 72 -14.63 1.83 27.60
CA MET A 72 -15.03 2.49 28.83
C MET A 72 -15.78 1.54 29.77
N GLY A 73 -16.65 0.67 29.24
CA GLY A 73 -17.34 -0.38 30.00
C GLY A 73 -16.36 -1.33 30.68
N THR A 74 -15.31 -1.77 29.99
CA THR A 74 -14.25 -2.61 30.53
C THR A 74 -13.52 -1.93 31.69
N TYR A 75 -13.21 -0.63 31.57
CA TYR A 75 -12.65 0.14 32.66
C TYR A 75 -13.62 0.24 33.85
N ALA A 76 -14.89 0.45 33.57
CA ALA A 76 -15.93 0.58 34.61
C ALA A 76 -16.19 -0.73 35.38
N LEU A 77 -15.92 -1.90 34.79
CA LEU A 77 -15.97 -3.21 35.46
C LEU A 77 -14.82 -3.41 36.45
N SER A 78 -13.74 -2.62 36.37
CA SER A 78 -12.65 -2.73 37.32
C SER A 78 -13.07 -2.23 38.69
N GLY A 79 -12.48 -2.80 39.76
CA GLY A 79 -12.58 -2.25 41.10
C GLY A 79 -11.68 -1.03 41.30
N ARG A 80 -11.92 -0.26 42.37
CA ARG A 80 -11.06 0.90 42.76
C ARG A 80 -9.71 0.46 43.31
N ASP A 81 -9.65 -0.75 43.83
CA ASP A 81 -8.42 -1.33 44.40
C ASP A 81 -7.47 -1.80 43.28
N THR A 82 -6.44 -1.00 43.02
CA THR A 82 -5.43 -1.26 42.00
C THR A 82 -4.37 -2.27 42.42
N THR A 83 -4.38 -2.76 43.69
CA THR A 83 -3.45 -3.81 44.12
C THR A 83 -3.81 -5.16 43.49
N LYS A 84 -5.09 -5.41 43.22
CA LYS A 84 -5.58 -6.62 42.56
C LYS A 84 -5.23 -6.65 41.07
N TRP A 85 -4.57 -7.72 40.64
CA TRP A 85 -4.11 -7.87 39.26
C TRP A 85 -5.26 -7.79 38.26
N VAL A 86 -6.44 -8.30 38.56
CA VAL A 86 -7.63 -8.24 37.68
C VAL A 86 -8.04 -6.80 37.43
N ASN A 87 -8.15 -5.98 38.49
CA ASN A 87 -8.52 -4.57 38.38
C ASN A 87 -7.49 -3.80 37.56
N ARG A 88 -6.21 -4.03 37.83
CA ARG A 88 -5.09 -3.42 37.07
C ARG A 88 -5.15 -3.78 35.56
N THR A 89 -5.45 -5.03 35.26
CA THR A 89 -5.57 -5.50 33.89
C THR A 89 -6.78 -4.89 33.20
N LEU A 90 -7.95 -4.86 33.83
CA LEU A 90 -9.15 -4.23 33.29
C LEU A 90 -8.98 -2.73 33.08
N GLN A 91 -8.29 -2.02 33.98
CA GLN A 91 -7.98 -0.60 33.83
C GLN A 91 -6.97 -0.33 32.71
N LYS A 92 -6.02 -1.24 32.49
CA LYS A 92 -5.03 -1.15 31.41
C LYS A 92 -5.63 -1.47 30.03
N ILE A 93 -6.58 -2.39 29.98
CA ILE A 93 -7.29 -2.78 28.74
C ILE A 93 -8.38 -1.77 28.41
N GLY A 94 -9.11 -1.31 29.44
CA GLY A 94 -10.19 -0.34 29.29
C GLY A 94 -9.67 1.09 29.12
N GLU A 95 -10.58 1.99 28.79
CA GLU A 95 -10.31 3.41 28.63
C GLU A 95 -10.93 4.18 29.81
N LYS A 96 -10.10 4.98 30.50
CA LYS A 96 -10.58 5.83 31.61
C LYS A 96 -11.67 6.78 31.11
N PRO A 97 -12.77 6.96 31.83
CA PRO A 97 -13.79 7.94 31.49
C PRO A 97 -13.20 9.35 31.30
N VAL A 98 -13.48 9.98 30.18
CA VAL A 98 -13.05 11.34 29.89
C VAL A 98 -13.97 12.29 30.63
N ILE A 99 -13.43 13.00 31.61
CA ILE A 99 -14.15 14.01 32.38
C ILE A 99 -14.16 15.31 31.57
N PHE A 100 -15.34 15.93 31.48
CA PHE A 100 -15.49 17.21 30.75
C PHE A 100 -14.68 18.31 31.42
N ASP A 101 -13.87 19.02 30.62
CA ASP A 101 -13.07 20.16 31.03
C ASP A 101 -13.50 21.42 30.28
N THR A 102 -14.06 22.38 31.02
CA THR A 102 -14.54 23.65 30.47
C THR A 102 -13.42 24.47 29.82
N LEU A 103 -12.20 24.43 30.36
CA LEU A 103 -11.07 25.16 29.79
C LEU A 103 -10.71 24.60 28.41
N GLN A 104 -10.61 23.26 28.28
CA GLN A 104 -10.35 22.62 27.01
C GLN A 104 -11.47 22.87 26.00
N ALA A 105 -12.71 22.93 26.44
CA ALA A 105 -13.84 23.25 25.58
C ALA A 105 -13.77 24.71 25.05
N ARG A 106 -13.43 25.68 25.89
CA ARG A 106 -13.23 27.07 25.46
C ARG A 106 -12.04 27.23 24.51
N LEU A 107 -10.94 26.50 24.76
CA LEU A 107 -9.79 26.49 23.85
C LEU A 107 -10.17 25.89 22.51
N SER A 108 -10.93 24.78 22.48
CA SER A 108 -11.46 24.19 21.24
C SER A 108 -12.36 25.17 20.47
N GLN A 109 -13.23 25.93 21.19
CA GLN A 109 -14.07 26.99 20.60
C GLN A 109 -13.22 28.06 19.91
N LYS A 110 -12.12 28.50 20.54
CA LYS A 110 -11.17 29.45 19.96
C LYS A 110 -10.44 28.88 18.76
N ASP A 111 -9.97 27.64 18.85
CA ASP A 111 -9.24 26.96 17.76
C ASP A 111 -10.16 26.76 16.54
N LEU A 112 -11.42 26.36 16.73
CA LEU A 112 -12.43 26.26 15.67
C LEU A 112 -12.70 27.62 15.00
N LYS A 113 -12.82 28.70 15.79
CA LYS A 113 -12.99 30.07 15.24
C LYS A 113 -11.79 30.46 14.39
N THR A 114 -10.58 30.22 14.87
CA THR A 114 -9.33 30.48 14.11
C THR A 114 -9.26 29.65 12.84
N ALA A 115 -9.63 28.38 12.90
CA ALA A 115 -9.67 27.51 11.72
C ALA A 115 -10.65 27.99 10.66
N LEU A 116 -11.82 28.46 11.06
CA LEU A 116 -12.80 29.10 10.15
C LEU A 116 -12.24 30.38 9.53
N GLN A 117 -11.59 31.24 10.31
CA GLN A 117 -10.95 32.46 9.81
C GLN A 117 -9.85 32.13 8.80
N ASN A 118 -9.00 31.15 9.10
CA ASN A 118 -7.94 30.67 8.18
C ASN A 118 -8.55 30.09 6.89
N ALA A 119 -9.75 29.50 6.96
CA ALA A 119 -10.49 29.01 5.81
C ALA A 119 -11.24 30.11 5.04
N GLY A 120 -11.05 31.39 5.41
CA GLY A 120 -11.59 32.56 4.71
C GLY A 120 -12.93 33.07 5.20
N TYR A 121 -13.40 32.63 6.37
CA TYR A 121 -14.61 33.15 7.01
C TYR A 121 -14.23 34.13 8.11
N MET A 122 -13.85 35.36 7.73
CA MET A 122 -13.26 36.36 8.65
C MET A 122 -14.15 36.74 9.83
N HIS A 123 -15.47 36.73 9.64
CA HIS A 123 -16.46 37.05 10.68
C HIS A 123 -17.10 35.79 11.27
N ALA A 124 -16.42 34.65 11.16
CA ALA A 124 -16.93 33.42 11.76
C ALA A 124 -17.05 33.52 13.28
N GLU A 125 -18.14 33.00 13.79
CA GLU A 125 -18.37 32.84 15.22
C GLU A 125 -18.61 31.36 15.54
N VAL A 126 -18.28 30.95 16.74
CA VAL A 126 -18.52 29.61 17.25
C VAL A 126 -19.20 29.72 18.59
N SER A 127 -20.41 29.23 18.68
CA SER A 127 -21.12 29.12 19.96
C SER A 127 -20.85 27.74 20.57
N PHE A 128 -20.87 27.69 21.88
CA PHE A 128 -20.61 26.47 22.64
C PHE A 128 -21.76 26.28 23.65
N ASP A 129 -22.40 25.10 23.53
CA ASP A 129 -23.50 24.69 24.39
C ASP A 129 -23.23 23.29 24.96
N VAL A 130 -23.85 22.97 26.09
CA VAL A 130 -23.78 21.68 26.73
C VAL A 130 -25.18 21.12 26.98
N LYS A 131 -25.36 19.85 26.70
CA LYS A 131 -26.56 19.09 27.07
C LYS A 131 -26.18 18.03 28.08
N THR A 132 -26.79 18.11 29.27
CA THR A 132 -26.55 17.15 30.36
C THR A 132 -27.70 16.16 30.46
N LYS A 133 -27.32 14.88 30.67
CA LYS A 133 -28.26 13.80 30.97
C LYS A 133 -27.70 12.95 32.12
N GLY A 134 -28.21 13.21 33.34
CA GLY A 134 -27.63 12.63 34.55
C GLY A 134 -26.16 13.08 34.74
N LYS A 135 -25.23 12.13 34.83
CA LYS A 135 -23.79 12.42 34.90
C LYS A 135 -23.07 12.48 33.54
N SER A 136 -23.80 12.38 32.44
CA SER A 136 -23.23 12.49 31.09
C SER A 136 -23.46 13.85 30.49
N LEU A 137 -22.52 14.34 29.68
CA LEU A 137 -22.54 15.62 29.02
C LEU A 137 -22.17 15.46 27.53
N THR A 138 -22.98 16.06 26.66
CA THR A 138 -22.66 16.25 25.24
C THR A 138 -22.24 17.71 25.04
N ALA A 139 -21.03 17.92 24.54
CA ALA A 139 -20.50 19.22 24.15
C ALA A 139 -20.90 19.51 22.70
N ILE A 140 -21.52 20.65 22.45
CA ILE A 140 -22.03 21.03 21.14
C ILE A 140 -21.35 22.34 20.72
N TYR A 141 -20.60 22.31 19.63
CA TYR A 141 -20.04 23.48 18.99
C TYR A 141 -20.90 23.80 17.75
N THR A 142 -21.52 24.96 17.74
CA THR A 142 -22.27 25.43 16.59
C THR A 142 -21.46 26.50 15.87
N LEU A 143 -21.12 26.18 14.62
CA LEU A 143 -20.34 27.02 13.73
C LEU A 143 -21.27 28.00 13.01
N HIS A 144 -20.93 29.26 13.05
CA HIS A 144 -21.57 30.36 12.31
C HIS A 144 -20.53 30.93 11.32
N PRO A 145 -20.28 30.26 10.18
CA PRO A 145 -19.19 30.65 9.27
C PRO A 145 -19.39 32.06 8.68
N GLY A 146 -20.64 32.43 8.42
CA GLY A 146 -20.95 33.67 7.71
C GLY A 146 -20.56 33.57 6.21
N LYS A 147 -20.35 34.74 5.57
CA LYS A 147 -19.95 34.78 4.16
C LYS A 147 -18.46 34.65 4.01
N PRO A 148 -17.99 33.77 3.09
CA PRO A 148 -16.56 33.62 2.81
C PRO A 148 -16.01 34.85 2.07
N TYR A 149 -14.75 35.16 2.32
CA TYR A 149 -14.03 36.22 1.64
C TYR A 149 -13.34 35.69 0.39
N TYR A 150 -13.33 36.54 -0.65
CA TYR A 150 -12.70 36.21 -1.96
C TYR A 150 -11.65 37.26 -2.31
N ILE A 151 -10.62 36.84 -3.00
CA ILE A 151 -9.59 37.73 -3.53
C ILE A 151 -10.20 38.51 -4.71
N ASN A 152 -10.26 39.83 -4.61
CA ASN A 152 -10.75 40.69 -5.68
C ASN A 152 -9.64 41.06 -6.67
N SER A 153 -8.48 41.44 -6.14
CA SER A 153 -7.30 41.76 -6.95
C SER A 153 -6.01 41.33 -6.25
N VAL A 154 -4.98 41.03 -7.03
CA VAL A 154 -3.64 40.70 -6.52
C VAL A 154 -2.64 41.64 -7.20
N ALA A 155 -1.90 42.41 -6.41
CA ALA A 155 -0.79 43.24 -6.86
C ALA A 155 0.52 42.74 -6.23
N TYR A 156 1.63 42.89 -6.93
CA TYR A 156 2.95 42.52 -6.44
C TYR A 156 3.78 43.79 -6.27
N ASP A 157 4.22 44.09 -5.06
CA ASP A 157 5.12 45.18 -4.72
C ASP A 157 6.53 44.62 -4.52
N ILE A 158 7.31 44.65 -5.61
CA ILE A 158 8.65 44.07 -5.65
C ILE A 158 9.63 45.15 -6.08
N GLN A 159 10.44 45.61 -5.16
CA GLN A 159 11.42 46.68 -5.40
C GLN A 159 12.73 46.17 -6.04
N ASP A 160 13.03 44.86 -5.92
CA ASP A 160 14.21 44.23 -6.52
C ASP A 160 13.95 43.88 -7.97
N GLN A 161 14.62 44.58 -8.91
CA GLN A 161 14.44 44.36 -10.34
C GLN A 161 14.83 42.94 -10.81
N GLN A 162 15.82 42.30 -10.17
CA GLN A 162 16.23 40.96 -10.55
C GLN A 162 15.14 39.97 -10.20
N ILE A 163 14.58 40.06 -9.00
CA ILE A 163 13.44 39.24 -8.56
C ILE A 163 12.22 39.48 -9.44
N GLN A 164 11.93 40.75 -9.73
CA GLN A 164 10.81 41.12 -10.61
C GLN A 164 10.90 40.45 -11.98
N ARG A 165 12.09 40.40 -12.58
CA ARG A 165 12.33 39.70 -13.86
C ARG A 165 12.10 38.18 -13.72
N VAL A 166 12.58 37.55 -12.66
CA VAL A 166 12.40 36.11 -12.43
C VAL A 166 10.93 35.76 -12.29
N LEU A 167 10.18 36.54 -11.50
CA LEU A 167 8.75 36.33 -11.32
C LEU A 167 7.92 36.62 -12.57
N ALA A 168 8.34 37.58 -13.41
CA ALA A 168 7.69 37.88 -14.67
C ALA A 168 7.87 36.77 -15.71
N LEU A 169 9.01 36.08 -15.69
CA LEU A 169 9.27 34.94 -16.58
C LEU A 169 8.51 33.67 -16.16
N ASP A 170 8.17 33.53 -14.87
CA ASP A 170 7.39 32.43 -14.30
C ASP A 170 5.88 32.69 -14.46
N ARG A 171 5.42 33.17 -15.61
CA ARG A 171 3.97 33.19 -15.89
C ARG A 171 3.50 31.75 -15.97
N PRO A 172 2.61 31.30 -15.06
CA PRO A 172 2.20 29.92 -15.05
C PRO A 172 1.54 29.57 -16.38
N GLN A 173 2.16 28.65 -17.13
CA GLN A 173 1.58 28.08 -18.35
C GLN A 173 0.28 27.32 -18.04
N ASN A 174 0.08 26.94 -16.77
CA ASN A 174 -1.17 26.38 -16.26
C ASN A 174 -1.84 27.36 -15.29
N ALA A 175 -3.00 27.85 -15.71
CA ALA A 175 -3.80 28.85 -14.99
C ALA A 175 -4.34 28.43 -13.59
N THR A 176 -3.86 27.32 -13.01
CA THR A 176 -4.31 26.78 -11.71
C THR A 176 -3.41 27.12 -10.54
N LEU A 177 -2.16 27.55 -10.76
CA LEU A 177 -1.19 27.87 -9.71
C LEU A 177 -1.10 29.38 -9.47
N GLY A 178 -1.06 29.80 -8.20
CA GLY A 178 -0.93 31.17 -7.76
C GLY A 178 -2.24 31.81 -7.27
N LEU A 179 -2.11 32.96 -6.62
CA LEU A 179 -3.24 33.76 -6.15
C LEU A 179 -4.00 34.36 -7.33
N LYS A 180 -5.31 34.11 -7.41
CA LYS A 180 -6.17 34.60 -8.49
C LYS A 180 -7.34 35.41 -7.96
N ALA A 181 -7.71 36.44 -8.69
CA ALA A 181 -8.98 37.12 -8.49
C ALA A 181 -10.14 36.10 -8.62
N GLY A 182 -11.14 36.21 -7.75
CA GLY A 182 -12.27 35.30 -7.65
C GLY A 182 -12.00 34.03 -6.81
N SER A 183 -10.76 33.74 -6.43
CA SER A 183 -10.47 32.62 -5.55
C SER A 183 -10.75 32.99 -4.10
N ARG A 184 -11.07 31.97 -3.28
CA ARG A 184 -11.32 32.13 -1.84
C ARG A 184 -10.06 32.62 -1.14
N PHE A 185 -10.21 33.61 -0.26
CA PHE A 185 -9.13 34.11 0.58
C PHE A 185 -8.91 33.17 1.76
N THR A 186 -7.85 32.35 1.73
CA THR A 186 -7.50 31.41 2.80
C THR A 186 -6.02 31.51 3.12
N VAL A 187 -5.66 31.21 4.38
CA VAL A 187 -4.24 31.21 4.80
C VAL A 187 -3.44 30.18 4.00
N ASP A 188 -4.00 29.01 3.75
CA ASP A 188 -3.34 27.95 2.97
C ASP A 188 -2.92 28.46 1.57
N ARG A 189 -3.78 29.20 0.87
CA ARG A 189 -3.43 29.78 -0.45
C ARG A 189 -2.35 30.83 -0.39
N LEU A 190 -2.32 31.62 0.70
CA LEU A 190 -1.23 32.56 0.92
C LEU A 190 0.09 31.85 1.17
N ASP A 191 0.07 30.78 1.96
CA ASP A 191 1.26 29.97 2.21
C ASP A 191 1.71 29.19 0.98
N GLU A 192 0.79 28.64 0.17
CA GLU A 192 1.09 28.05 -1.14
C GLU A 192 1.83 29.02 -2.06
N GLU A 193 1.36 30.27 -2.15
CA GLU A 193 2.01 31.30 -2.95
C GLU A 193 3.38 31.70 -2.36
N ARG A 194 3.48 31.82 -1.03
CA ARG A 194 4.74 32.06 -0.34
C ARG A 194 5.76 30.96 -0.63
N GLU A 195 5.34 29.71 -0.56
CA GLU A 195 6.19 28.56 -0.89
C GLU A 195 6.59 28.55 -2.37
N ARG A 196 5.65 28.82 -3.28
CA ARG A 196 5.91 28.92 -4.72
C ARG A 196 6.99 29.96 -5.03
N ILE A 197 6.82 31.19 -4.54
CA ILE A 197 7.78 32.27 -4.75
C ILE A 197 9.12 31.92 -4.14
N THR A 198 9.14 31.40 -2.92
CA THR A 198 10.37 31.00 -2.22
C THR A 198 11.12 29.94 -3.01
N LYS A 199 10.43 28.90 -3.46
CA LYS A 199 11.03 27.84 -4.28
C LYS A 199 11.60 28.36 -5.58
N LEU A 200 10.85 29.20 -6.29
CA LEU A 200 11.27 29.78 -7.56
C LEU A 200 12.55 30.62 -7.40
N LEU A 201 12.60 31.45 -6.36
CA LEU A 201 13.75 32.32 -6.09
C LEU A 201 14.96 31.51 -5.66
N LEU A 202 14.80 30.52 -4.77
CA LEU A 202 15.87 29.59 -4.40
C LEU A 202 16.38 28.81 -5.62
N ASP A 203 15.51 28.46 -6.57
CA ASP A 203 15.90 27.76 -7.81
C ASP A 203 16.58 28.71 -8.82
N SER A 204 16.42 30.01 -8.67
CA SER A 204 17.02 31.04 -9.51
C SER A 204 18.33 31.63 -8.97
N GLY A 205 18.88 31.07 -7.88
CA GLY A 205 20.17 31.47 -7.34
C GLY A 205 20.09 32.34 -6.08
N PHE A 206 18.92 32.71 -5.59
CA PHE A 206 18.80 33.52 -4.37
C PHE A 206 18.96 32.65 -3.11
N TYR A 207 20.14 32.13 -2.89
CA TYR A 207 20.50 31.14 -1.85
C TYR A 207 20.06 31.53 -0.43
N LYS A 208 20.12 32.84 -0.09
CA LYS A 208 19.73 33.40 1.21
C LYS A 208 18.28 33.84 1.29
N PHE A 209 17.49 33.58 0.26
CA PHE A 209 16.07 33.95 0.28
C PHE A 209 15.31 33.04 1.26
N HIS A 210 14.45 33.65 2.06
CA HIS A 210 13.61 32.95 3.03
C HIS A 210 12.16 33.38 2.90
N LYS A 211 11.21 32.50 3.21
CA LYS A 211 9.77 32.78 3.10
C LYS A 211 9.29 34.00 3.92
N ASP A 212 10.00 34.35 4.98
CA ASP A 212 9.65 35.49 5.83
C ASP A 212 9.89 36.85 5.17
N PHE A 213 10.62 36.89 4.03
CA PHE A 213 10.71 38.10 3.20
C PHE A 213 9.42 38.36 2.43
N ILE A 214 8.46 37.46 2.42
CA ILE A 214 7.18 37.62 1.73
C ILE A 214 6.10 38.01 2.74
N VAL A 215 5.56 39.20 2.61
CA VAL A 215 4.50 39.75 3.44
C VAL A 215 3.25 39.99 2.60
N PHE A 216 2.09 39.64 3.11
CA PHE A 216 0.81 39.91 2.48
C PHE A 216 0.11 41.05 3.21
N GLU A 217 -0.28 42.08 2.44
CA GLU A 217 -1.17 43.12 2.92
C GLU A 217 -2.55 42.93 2.30
N ALA A 218 -3.57 42.83 3.15
CA ALA A 218 -4.93 42.54 2.73
C ALA A 218 -5.85 43.73 3.12
N ASP A 219 -6.44 44.38 2.12
CA ASP A 219 -7.41 45.46 2.31
C ASP A 219 -8.82 44.97 1.97
N SER A 220 -9.70 44.95 2.98
CA SER A 220 -11.11 44.54 2.87
C SER A 220 -12.09 45.71 3.08
N THR A 221 -11.60 46.94 3.20
CA THR A 221 -12.42 48.10 3.64
C THR A 221 -13.41 48.56 2.58
N ARG A 222 -13.15 48.29 1.30
CA ARG A 222 -13.96 48.83 0.17
C ARG A 222 -15.08 47.90 -0.29
N GLN A 223 -15.10 46.65 0.11
CA GLN A 223 -16.10 45.65 -0.33
C GLN A 223 -16.51 44.71 0.81
N ARG A 224 -17.81 44.36 0.88
CA ARG A 224 -18.36 43.54 1.99
C ARG A 224 -17.76 42.13 2.12
N THR A 225 -17.20 41.53 1.04
CA THR A 225 -16.64 40.18 1.02
C THR A 225 -15.46 40.02 0.08
N GLY A 226 -14.90 41.13 -0.44
CA GLY A 226 -13.75 41.14 -1.34
C GLY A 226 -12.49 41.65 -0.63
N VAL A 227 -11.34 41.03 -0.94
CA VAL A 227 -10.03 41.44 -0.42
C VAL A 227 -9.13 41.84 -1.57
N ASN A 228 -8.59 43.08 -1.53
CA ASN A 228 -7.49 43.46 -2.40
C ASN A 228 -6.16 43.06 -1.72
N LEU A 229 -5.38 42.27 -2.38
CA LEU A 229 -4.16 41.67 -1.83
C LEU A 229 -2.94 42.30 -2.47
N ILE A 230 -1.98 42.71 -1.65
CA ILE A 230 -0.65 43.15 -2.09
C ILE A 230 0.38 42.18 -1.55
N VAL A 231 1.12 41.52 -2.46
CA VAL A 231 2.25 40.66 -2.13
C VAL A 231 3.49 41.51 -2.10
N LYS A 232 4.05 41.77 -0.92
CA LYS A 232 5.26 42.58 -0.74
C LYS A 232 6.46 41.66 -0.55
N LEU A 233 7.53 41.93 -1.27
CA LEU A 233 8.84 41.35 -1.02
C LEU A 233 9.72 42.36 -0.28
N LEU A 234 10.13 42.00 0.93
CA LEU A 234 11.08 42.78 1.71
C LEU A 234 12.47 42.66 1.12
N LYS A 235 13.27 43.74 1.20
CA LYS A 235 14.67 43.72 0.80
C LYS A 235 15.54 42.91 1.75
N TYR A 236 16.67 42.44 1.26
CA TYR A 236 17.64 41.67 2.03
C TYR A 236 18.36 42.51 3.09
N ARG A 237 18.51 41.95 4.26
CA ARG A 237 19.30 42.48 5.35
C ARG A 237 20.06 41.33 6.02
N ALA A 238 21.38 41.37 6.06
CA ALA A 238 22.20 40.27 6.56
C ALA A 238 22.11 40.09 8.09
N ASN A 239 22.00 41.20 8.83
CA ASN A 239 21.82 41.25 10.29
C ASN A 239 21.15 42.59 10.66
N SER A 240 20.83 42.82 11.94
CA SER A 240 20.17 44.04 12.42
C SER A 240 20.91 45.33 12.06
N ASP A 241 22.24 45.29 11.95
CA ASP A 241 23.10 46.47 11.76
C ASP A 241 23.57 46.64 10.30
N ALA A 242 23.27 45.65 9.45
CA ALA A 242 23.65 45.66 8.05
C ALA A 242 22.76 46.60 7.22
N PRO A 243 23.30 47.21 6.14
CA PRO A 243 22.50 48.00 5.23
C PRO A 243 21.45 47.15 4.50
N ILE A 244 20.34 47.77 4.18
CA ILE A 244 19.30 47.13 3.36
C ILE A 244 19.75 47.12 1.90
N THR A 245 19.84 45.95 1.30
CA THR A 245 20.31 45.73 -0.06
C THR A 245 19.33 44.88 -0.89
N ASN A 246 19.58 44.73 -2.17
CA ASN A 246 18.90 43.73 -2.98
C ASN A 246 19.37 42.33 -2.60
N HIS A 247 18.50 41.33 -2.86
CA HIS A 247 18.85 39.94 -2.58
C HIS A 247 20.04 39.47 -3.43
N PRO A 248 21.12 38.95 -2.82
CA PRO A 248 22.28 38.46 -3.58
C PRO A 248 21.94 37.17 -4.30
N ARG A 249 22.36 37.09 -5.59
CA ARG A 249 22.18 35.91 -6.43
C ARG A 249 23.49 35.13 -6.51
N TYR A 250 23.49 33.90 -5.99
CA TYR A 250 24.68 33.07 -5.86
C TYR A 250 24.83 32.10 -7.03
N THR A 251 26.10 31.87 -7.43
CA THR A 251 26.53 30.92 -8.45
C THR A 251 27.44 29.88 -7.87
N ILE A 252 27.33 28.63 -8.26
CA ILE A 252 28.20 27.53 -7.79
C ILE A 252 29.55 27.64 -8.49
N ARG A 253 30.63 27.84 -7.75
CA ARG A 253 31.97 27.92 -8.29
C ARG A 253 32.60 26.56 -8.53
N THR A 254 32.66 25.72 -7.45
CA THR A 254 33.26 24.39 -7.51
C THR A 254 32.47 23.38 -6.70
N ILE A 255 32.48 22.13 -7.15
CA ILE A 255 31.87 21.01 -6.45
C ILE A 255 32.94 20.00 -6.08
N ARG A 256 33.13 19.78 -4.78
CA ARG A 256 34.13 18.85 -4.25
C ARG A 256 33.45 17.66 -3.59
N TYR A 257 34.04 16.47 -3.77
CA TYR A 257 33.60 15.26 -3.14
C TYR A 257 34.61 14.82 -2.08
N THR A 258 34.14 14.65 -0.87
CA THR A 258 34.99 14.24 0.28
C THR A 258 34.37 13.03 0.99
N SER A 259 35.22 12.20 1.60
CA SER A 259 34.74 11.12 2.48
C SER A 259 34.68 11.64 3.92
N LYS A 260 33.66 11.23 4.66
CA LYS A 260 33.53 11.57 6.08
C LYS A 260 34.71 11.07 6.91
N ASP A 261 35.22 9.89 6.60
CA ASP A 261 36.25 9.21 7.38
C ASP A 261 37.67 9.46 6.81
N SER A 262 37.85 10.51 6.00
CA SER A 262 39.12 10.85 5.30
C SER A 262 39.67 9.71 4.43
N THR A 263 38.88 8.67 4.18
CA THR A 263 39.19 7.55 3.31
C THR A 263 38.91 7.90 1.85
N LYS A 264 39.52 7.18 0.92
CA LYS A 264 39.24 7.36 -0.49
C LYS A 264 37.80 6.94 -0.82
N ILE A 265 37.06 7.77 -1.60
CA ILE A 265 35.74 7.42 -2.11
C ILE A 265 35.88 6.28 -3.13
N ASN A 266 35.30 5.14 -2.83
CA ASN A 266 35.36 3.96 -3.68
C ASN A 266 34.22 3.93 -4.70
N LEU A 267 33.92 5.07 -5.34
CA LEU A 267 33.00 5.19 -6.46
C LEU A 267 33.71 5.79 -7.66
N ARG A 268 33.27 5.45 -8.86
CA ARG A 268 33.79 6.06 -10.09
C ARG A 268 33.42 7.54 -10.13
N PRO A 269 34.32 8.47 -10.54
CA PRO A 269 34.00 9.90 -10.67
C PRO A 269 32.75 10.15 -11.55
N SER A 270 32.58 9.39 -12.62
CA SER A 270 31.38 9.48 -13.46
C SER A 270 30.08 9.20 -12.73
N VAL A 271 30.08 8.35 -11.69
CA VAL A 271 28.90 8.06 -10.86
C VAL A 271 28.60 9.24 -9.94
N LEU A 272 29.63 9.85 -9.36
CA LEU A 272 29.46 11.04 -8.52
C LEU A 272 28.87 12.21 -9.34
N MET A 273 29.47 12.49 -10.49
CA MET A 273 29.01 13.54 -11.39
C MET A 273 27.58 13.27 -11.93
N TYR A 274 27.28 12.03 -12.29
CA TYR A 274 25.94 11.65 -12.80
C TYR A 274 24.85 11.87 -11.76
N ASN A 275 25.13 11.61 -10.47
CA ASN A 275 24.16 11.74 -9.38
C ASN A 275 24.12 13.15 -8.78
N THR A 276 25.01 14.05 -9.16
CA THR A 276 25.00 15.45 -8.76
C THR A 276 24.19 16.26 -9.76
N ALA A 277 23.05 16.79 -9.33
CA ALA A 277 22.21 17.64 -10.17
C ALA A 277 22.70 19.10 -10.25
N LEU A 278 23.48 19.54 -9.25
CA LEU A 278 24.15 20.83 -9.24
C LEU A 278 25.22 20.88 -10.32
N ILE A 279 25.46 22.05 -10.93
CA ILE A 279 26.41 22.24 -12.02
C ILE A 279 27.28 23.47 -11.70
N GLU A 280 28.60 23.34 -11.86
CA GLU A 280 29.54 24.45 -11.70
C GLU A 280 29.28 25.54 -12.77
N GLY A 281 29.38 26.80 -12.36
CA GLY A 281 29.08 27.95 -13.22
C GLY A 281 27.58 28.30 -13.33
N GLU A 282 26.67 27.45 -12.83
CA GLU A 282 25.24 27.75 -12.81
C GLU A 282 24.77 28.38 -11.49
N PRO A 283 23.65 29.13 -11.51
CA PRO A 283 23.03 29.62 -10.29
C PRO A 283 22.66 28.49 -9.34
N PHE A 284 22.75 28.76 -8.03
CA PHE A 284 22.25 27.84 -7.01
C PHE A 284 20.78 27.48 -7.27
N SER A 285 20.40 26.24 -7.01
CA SER A 285 19.00 25.77 -7.08
C SER A 285 18.72 24.79 -5.95
N ALA A 286 17.72 25.10 -5.14
CA ALA A 286 17.26 24.25 -4.04
C ALA A 286 16.66 22.93 -4.55
N SER A 287 15.95 22.97 -5.68
CA SER A 287 15.42 21.75 -6.33
C SER A 287 16.52 20.83 -6.83
N LYS A 288 17.61 21.39 -7.43
CA LYS A 288 18.78 20.60 -7.82
C LYS A 288 19.54 20.04 -6.61
N LEU A 289 19.61 20.79 -5.52
CA LEU A 289 20.19 20.32 -4.25
C LEU A 289 19.39 19.12 -3.71
N GLN A 290 18.08 19.27 -3.61
CA GLN A 290 17.20 18.17 -3.18
C GLN A 290 17.33 16.95 -4.09
N GLN A 291 17.35 17.16 -5.41
CA GLN A 291 17.56 16.08 -6.39
C GLN A 291 18.91 15.38 -6.19
N THR A 292 19.96 16.12 -5.84
CA THR A 292 21.28 15.57 -5.53
C THR A 292 21.21 14.66 -4.30
N TYR A 293 20.56 15.10 -3.22
CA TYR A 293 20.33 14.24 -2.04
C TYR A 293 19.57 12.96 -2.40
N LEU A 294 18.47 13.08 -3.16
CA LEU A 294 17.66 11.94 -3.58
C LEU A 294 18.45 10.97 -4.48
N ASN A 295 19.31 11.49 -5.36
CA ASN A 295 20.13 10.66 -6.22
C ASN A 295 21.18 9.87 -5.44
N PHE A 296 21.88 10.50 -4.50
CA PHE A 296 22.85 9.80 -3.63
C PHE A 296 22.18 8.82 -2.68
N ALA A 297 20.98 9.12 -2.16
CA ALA A 297 20.23 8.22 -1.29
C ALA A 297 19.81 6.89 -1.97
N LYS A 298 19.76 6.85 -3.32
CA LYS A 298 19.50 5.62 -4.09
C LYS A 298 20.71 4.69 -4.15
N LEU A 299 21.91 5.22 -3.90
CA LEU A 299 23.15 4.47 -4.03
C LEU A 299 23.38 3.60 -2.80
N GLN A 300 23.27 2.30 -2.94
CA GLN A 300 23.44 1.33 -1.85
C GLN A 300 24.86 1.35 -1.23
N ALA A 301 25.85 1.88 -1.96
CA ALA A 301 27.21 2.06 -1.46
C ALA A 301 27.34 3.28 -0.53
N ILE A 302 26.34 4.17 -0.49
CA ILE A 302 26.34 5.38 0.33
C ILE A 302 25.35 5.20 1.48
N GLN A 303 25.84 5.45 2.70
CA GLN A 303 25.02 5.42 3.91
C GLN A 303 24.42 6.79 4.22
N TYR A 304 25.21 7.83 4.00
CA TYR A 304 24.86 9.19 4.39
C TYR A 304 25.54 10.20 3.46
N THR A 305 24.79 11.25 3.09
CA THR A 305 25.27 12.36 2.28
C THR A 305 25.04 13.66 3.04
N ASN A 306 26.07 14.50 3.14
CA ASN A 306 25.99 15.83 3.70
C ASN A 306 26.54 16.83 2.68
N ILE A 307 25.74 17.82 2.31
CA ILE A 307 26.13 18.84 1.33
C ILE A 307 26.19 20.18 2.04
N ARG A 308 27.33 20.79 1.99
CA ARG A 308 27.62 22.10 2.62
C ARG A 308 28.02 23.10 1.57
N PHE A 309 27.52 24.32 1.73
CA PHE A 309 27.93 25.44 0.92
C PHE A 309 28.81 26.37 1.76
N ARG A 310 29.91 26.83 1.18
CA ARG A 310 30.79 27.82 1.75
C ARG A 310 30.77 29.06 0.83
N GLU A 311 30.34 30.17 1.38
CA GLU A 311 30.39 31.45 0.71
C GLU A 311 31.83 31.96 0.65
N LEU A 312 32.22 32.54 -0.49
CA LEU A 312 33.51 33.24 -0.60
C LEU A 312 33.28 34.69 -0.14
N PRO A 313 34.19 35.23 0.70
CA PRO A 313 34.13 36.62 1.16
C PRO A 313 34.01 37.58 -0.02
N ASP A 314 33.14 38.59 0.13
CA ASP A 314 32.94 39.70 -0.82
C ASP A 314 32.53 39.29 -2.24
N THR A 315 31.98 38.08 -2.38
CA THR A 315 31.50 37.57 -3.67
C THR A 315 30.14 36.92 -3.53
N THR A 316 29.49 36.64 -4.67
CA THR A 316 28.25 35.83 -4.77
C THR A 316 28.55 34.42 -5.28
N LEU A 317 29.70 33.86 -4.89
CA LEU A 317 30.14 32.53 -5.29
C LEU A 317 30.03 31.54 -4.12
N LEU A 318 29.58 30.32 -4.42
CA LEU A 318 29.46 29.22 -3.48
C LEU A 318 30.38 28.07 -3.87
N ASP A 319 31.21 27.62 -2.92
CA ASP A 319 31.86 26.32 -3.01
C ASP A 319 30.91 25.27 -2.41
N CYS A 320 30.68 24.17 -3.11
CA CYS A 320 29.85 23.07 -2.68
C CYS A 320 30.69 21.87 -2.28
N ASP A 321 30.67 21.51 -1.00
CA ASP A 321 31.38 20.33 -0.46
C ASP A 321 30.37 19.20 -0.23
N ILE A 322 30.41 18.14 -1.04
CA ILE A 322 29.60 16.94 -0.92
C ILE A 322 30.37 15.90 -0.14
N GLN A 323 30.03 15.73 1.13
CA GLN A 323 30.61 14.75 2.01
C GLN A 323 29.82 13.47 2.02
N LEU A 324 30.45 12.36 1.65
CA LEU A 324 29.83 11.03 1.53
C LEU A 324 30.37 10.10 2.61
N SER A 325 29.45 9.44 3.33
CA SER A 325 29.77 8.31 4.20
C SER A 325 29.44 7.02 3.46
N GLN A 326 30.45 6.17 3.27
CA GLN A 326 30.31 4.92 2.54
C GLN A 326 29.79 3.81 3.45
N GLN A 327 28.93 2.97 2.93
CA GLN A 327 28.45 1.78 3.62
C GLN A 327 29.48 0.64 3.46
N LYS A 328 29.47 -0.33 4.40
CA LYS A 328 30.26 -1.56 4.24
C LYS A 328 29.88 -2.23 2.92
N PRO A 329 30.83 -2.47 2.02
CA PRO A 329 30.51 -2.93 0.67
C PRO A 329 30.00 -4.37 0.65
N ARG A 330 30.32 -5.19 1.64
CA ARG A 330 29.97 -6.59 1.71
C ARG A 330 29.19 -6.91 2.97
N THR A 331 28.13 -7.69 2.84
CA THR A 331 27.29 -8.17 3.95
C THR A 331 26.97 -9.64 3.73
N ILE A 332 27.02 -10.40 4.80
CA ILE A 332 26.56 -11.77 4.86
C ILE A 332 25.41 -11.83 5.87
N SER A 333 24.32 -12.45 5.50
CA SER A 333 23.20 -12.70 6.40
C SER A 333 22.78 -14.15 6.35
N PHE A 334 22.32 -14.62 7.50
CA PHE A 334 21.79 -15.95 7.71
C PHE A 334 20.41 -15.80 8.35
N GLN A 335 19.36 -16.34 7.72
CA GLN A 335 17.98 -16.19 8.16
C GLN A 335 17.32 -17.56 8.26
N PRO A 336 17.01 -18.05 9.46
CA PRO A 336 16.14 -19.20 9.64
C PRO A 336 14.69 -18.79 9.39
N GLU A 337 13.93 -19.64 8.70
CA GLU A 337 12.52 -19.43 8.35
C GLU A 337 11.71 -20.63 8.80
N GLY A 338 10.52 -20.41 9.36
CA GLY A 338 9.50 -21.44 9.46
C GLY A 338 8.63 -21.39 8.21
N THR A 339 8.35 -22.54 7.61
CA THR A 339 7.48 -22.63 6.43
C THR A 339 6.19 -23.37 6.76
N ASN A 340 5.14 -23.02 6.03
CA ASN A 340 3.86 -23.72 6.06
C ASN A 340 3.24 -23.65 4.68
N THR A 341 3.29 -24.75 3.94
CA THR A 341 2.72 -24.85 2.60
C THR A 341 1.48 -25.71 2.64
N ALA A 342 0.31 -25.07 2.52
CA ALA A 342 -1.00 -25.74 2.50
C ALA A 342 -1.31 -26.63 3.74
N GLY A 343 -0.66 -26.34 4.89
CA GLY A 343 -0.83 -27.10 6.14
C GLY A 343 0.39 -27.91 6.51
N ASP A 344 1.32 -28.17 5.58
CA ASP A 344 2.58 -28.86 5.84
C ASP A 344 3.57 -27.92 6.50
N LEU A 345 4.03 -28.30 7.70
CA LEU A 345 4.98 -27.51 8.47
C LEU A 345 6.41 -27.86 8.08
N GLY A 346 7.25 -26.86 7.99
CA GLY A 346 8.63 -27.04 7.64
C GLY A 346 9.55 -25.95 8.18
N ALA A 347 10.79 -26.07 7.81
CA ALA A 347 11.84 -25.11 8.13
C ALA A 347 12.71 -24.84 6.89
N ALA A 348 13.19 -23.62 6.78
CA ALA A 348 14.13 -23.24 5.74
C ALA A 348 15.25 -22.38 6.32
N VAL A 349 16.34 -22.35 5.58
CA VAL A 349 17.49 -21.52 5.88
C VAL A 349 17.85 -20.75 4.62
N LEU A 350 17.94 -19.43 4.75
CA LEU A 350 18.38 -18.53 3.69
C LEU A 350 19.75 -17.94 4.05
N PHE A 351 20.72 -18.19 3.22
CA PHE A 351 22.04 -17.56 3.23
C PHE A 351 22.10 -16.51 2.13
N THR A 352 22.46 -15.28 2.47
CA THR A 352 22.58 -14.18 1.49
C THR A 352 23.95 -13.50 1.63
N TYR A 353 24.68 -13.44 0.51
CA TYR A 353 25.85 -12.59 0.34
C TYR A 353 25.49 -11.41 -0.55
N GLU A 354 25.78 -10.21 -0.09
CA GLU A 354 25.61 -8.96 -0.86
C GLU A 354 26.93 -8.21 -1.02
N ASN A 355 27.19 -7.73 -2.25
CA ASN A 355 28.22 -6.72 -2.52
C ASN A 355 27.54 -5.48 -3.14
N ARG A 356 27.53 -4.38 -2.40
CA ARG A 356 26.82 -3.14 -2.75
C ARG A 356 27.60 -2.17 -3.64
N ASN A 357 28.74 -2.58 -4.11
CA ASN A 357 29.59 -1.72 -4.96
C ASN A 357 30.46 -2.57 -5.90
N LEU A 358 29.85 -3.48 -6.64
CA LEU A 358 30.50 -4.51 -7.42
C LEU A 358 31.50 -3.93 -8.44
N PHE A 359 31.08 -2.93 -9.22
CA PHE A 359 31.89 -2.29 -10.27
C PHE A 359 32.21 -0.81 -9.92
N ARG A 360 32.23 -0.43 -8.66
CA ARG A 360 32.39 0.97 -8.18
C ARG A 360 31.34 1.94 -8.74
N GLY A 361 30.14 1.43 -9.04
CA GLY A 361 29.00 2.22 -9.52
C GLY A 361 27.78 2.09 -8.62
N SER A 362 27.98 1.54 -7.41
CA SER A 362 26.91 1.17 -6.47
C SER A 362 25.96 0.09 -7.05
N GLU A 363 26.47 -0.74 -7.96
CA GLU A 363 25.76 -1.96 -8.38
C GLU A 363 25.75 -2.96 -7.23
N VAL A 364 24.62 -3.59 -6.99
CA VAL A 364 24.45 -4.58 -5.93
C VAL A 364 24.43 -5.98 -6.54
N LEU A 365 25.42 -6.78 -6.20
CA LEU A 365 25.37 -8.23 -6.43
C LEU A 365 24.79 -8.89 -5.18
N SER A 366 23.72 -9.65 -5.34
CA SER A 366 23.13 -10.50 -4.31
C SER A 366 23.20 -11.94 -4.75
N LEU A 367 23.83 -12.78 -3.92
CA LEU A 367 23.86 -14.24 -4.09
C LEU A 367 23.08 -14.84 -2.94
N GLN A 368 22.05 -15.60 -3.24
CA GLN A 368 21.19 -16.24 -2.25
C GLN A 368 21.17 -17.75 -2.45
N LEU A 369 21.33 -18.47 -1.33
CA LEU A 369 21.17 -19.92 -1.27
C LEU A 369 20.10 -20.21 -0.22
N ARG A 370 19.04 -20.92 -0.61
CA ARG A 370 17.96 -21.33 0.28
C ARG A 370 17.81 -22.84 0.24
N GLY A 371 17.78 -23.47 1.41
CA GLY A 371 17.38 -24.83 1.60
C GLY A 371 16.13 -24.91 2.44
N ALA A 372 15.13 -25.66 2.02
CA ALA A 372 13.89 -25.86 2.76
C ALA A 372 13.55 -27.34 2.86
N PHE A 373 12.94 -27.69 3.97
CA PHE A 373 12.43 -29.01 4.28
C PHE A 373 11.01 -28.86 4.83
N GLU A 374 10.06 -29.66 4.33
CA GLU A 374 8.68 -29.69 4.82
C GLU A 374 8.23 -31.14 5.02
N ALA A 375 7.60 -31.40 6.16
CA ALA A 375 6.98 -32.69 6.44
C ALA A 375 5.61 -32.74 5.77
N ILE A 376 5.44 -33.66 4.80
CA ILE A 376 4.17 -33.79 4.07
C ILE A 376 3.18 -34.60 4.91
N THR A 377 2.04 -34.00 5.23
CA THR A 377 0.94 -34.63 5.93
C THR A 377 -0.30 -34.65 5.02
N GLY A 378 -0.83 -35.81 4.72
CA GLY A 378 -2.15 -35.94 4.11
C GLY A 378 -2.26 -36.40 2.67
N LEU A 379 -1.20 -36.85 2.02
CA LEU A 379 -1.27 -37.57 0.75
C LEU A 379 -1.41 -39.09 1.03
N GLU A 380 -2.56 -39.69 0.66
CA GLU A 380 -2.73 -41.15 0.73
C GLU A 380 -1.66 -41.86 -0.09
N GLY A 381 -0.93 -42.78 0.54
CA GLY A 381 0.16 -43.56 -0.08
C GLY A 381 1.56 -42.97 0.00
N TYR A 382 1.73 -41.76 0.56
CA TYR A 382 3.01 -41.07 0.72
C TYR A 382 3.31 -40.63 2.15
N ASN A 383 2.73 -41.31 3.15
CA ASN A 383 3.02 -41.06 4.54
C ASN A 383 4.52 -41.30 4.81
N ASP A 384 5.14 -40.39 5.56
CA ASP A 384 6.55 -40.39 5.96
C ASP A 384 7.58 -40.05 4.85
N GLN A 385 7.18 -39.33 3.78
CA GLN A 385 8.13 -38.80 2.80
C GLN A 385 8.13 -37.28 2.85
N ASP A 386 9.32 -36.71 2.74
CA ASP A 386 9.58 -35.29 2.95
C ASP A 386 9.70 -34.53 1.64
N TYR A 387 9.33 -33.23 1.70
CA TYR A 387 9.63 -32.29 0.62
C TYR A 387 10.94 -31.56 0.88
N GLN A 388 11.79 -31.55 -0.12
CA GLN A 388 13.07 -30.83 -0.09
C GLN A 388 13.11 -29.82 -1.23
N GLU A 389 13.51 -28.59 -0.91
CA GLU A 389 13.71 -27.54 -1.88
C GLU A 389 15.07 -26.88 -1.70
N TYR A 390 15.79 -26.71 -2.81
CA TYR A 390 17.03 -25.95 -2.86
C TYR A 390 16.92 -24.88 -3.93
N ASN A 391 17.22 -23.63 -3.58
CA ASN A 391 17.21 -22.50 -4.49
C ASN A 391 18.57 -21.79 -4.45
N ALA A 392 19.12 -21.52 -5.62
CA ALA A 392 20.27 -20.66 -5.80
C ALA A 392 19.88 -19.49 -6.71
N GLU A 393 20.06 -18.27 -6.24
CA GLU A 393 19.76 -17.04 -6.99
C GLU A 393 20.98 -16.12 -7.02
N ALA A 394 21.30 -15.61 -8.22
CA ALA A 394 22.25 -14.54 -8.44
C ALA A 394 21.53 -13.34 -9.07
N LYS A 395 21.63 -12.17 -8.43
CA LYS A 395 20.96 -10.96 -8.86
C LYS A 395 21.94 -9.79 -8.88
N ILE A 396 21.93 -9.02 -9.98
CA ILE A 396 22.66 -7.75 -10.08
C ILE A 396 21.64 -6.61 -10.27
N LEU A 397 21.67 -5.67 -9.36
CA LEU A 397 20.85 -4.47 -9.41
C LEU A 397 21.73 -3.26 -9.78
N PHE A 398 21.39 -2.57 -10.85
CA PHE A 398 21.99 -1.31 -11.26
C PHE A 398 21.09 -0.15 -10.83
N PRO A 399 21.61 0.87 -10.09
CA PRO A 399 20.80 1.99 -9.63
C PRO A 399 20.53 3.03 -10.75
N ARG A 400 20.27 2.57 -11.96
CA ARG A 400 19.99 3.38 -13.16
C ARG A 400 19.34 2.55 -14.27
N PHE A 401 18.76 3.21 -15.27
CA PHE A 401 18.37 2.52 -16.50
C PHE A 401 19.58 2.06 -17.32
N LEU A 402 19.64 0.78 -17.63
CA LEU A 402 20.56 0.19 -18.62
C LEU A 402 19.90 0.22 -20.04
N ALA A 403 19.37 1.36 -20.43
CA ALA A 403 18.65 1.53 -21.67
C ALA A 403 19.29 2.67 -22.49
N PRO A 404 20.23 2.38 -23.41
CA PRO A 404 20.95 3.42 -24.15
C PRO A 404 20.05 4.25 -25.07
N PHE A 405 18.91 3.70 -25.50
CA PHE A 405 17.92 4.35 -26.35
C PHE A 405 17.05 5.41 -25.63
N LEU A 406 17.04 5.45 -24.31
CA LEU A 406 16.32 6.45 -23.53
C LEU A 406 17.12 7.75 -23.44
N SER A 407 16.43 8.91 -23.58
CA SER A 407 17.06 10.23 -23.46
C SER A 407 17.76 10.42 -22.12
N HIS A 408 18.81 11.22 -22.09
CA HIS A 408 19.59 11.48 -20.88
C HIS A 408 18.75 12.16 -19.80
N SER A 409 17.88 13.10 -20.18
CA SER A 409 16.94 13.79 -19.28
C SER A 409 15.95 12.82 -18.64
N PHE A 410 15.35 11.91 -19.42
CA PHE A 410 14.42 10.90 -18.91
C PHE A 410 15.08 9.99 -17.84
N ARG A 411 16.30 9.52 -18.12
CA ARG A 411 17.04 8.65 -17.21
C ARG A 411 17.44 9.34 -15.90
N ARG A 412 17.72 10.64 -15.95
CA ARG A 412 18.23 11.42 -14.80
C ARG A 412 17.10 11.86 -13.86
N GLN A 413 15.92 12.20 -14.41
CA GLN A 413 14.80 12.72 -13.60
C GLN A 413 14.07 11.66 -12.76
N ARG A 414 14.18 10.38 -13.13
CA ARG A 414 13.44 9.30 -12.50
C ARG A 414 14.30 8.45 -11.56
N SER A 415 13.68 8.01 -10.48
CA SER A 415 14.28 7.01 -9.59
C SER A 415 14.17 5.65 -10.24
N ALA A 416 15.20 5.25 -11.00
CA ALA A 416 15.17 4.05 -11.79
C ALA A 416 16.24 3.03 -11.39
N SER A 417 15.92 1.76 -11.60
CA SER A 417 16.85 0.64 -11.46
C SER A 417 16.67 -0.36 -12.60
N SER A 418 17.74 -1.07 -12.92
CA SER A 418 17.73 -2.22 -13.83
C SER A 418 18.21 -3.45 -13.07
N GLU A 419 17.51 -4.56 -13.20
CA GLU A 419 17.78 -5.79 -12.49
C GLU A 419 18.01 -6.92 -13.49
N ILE A 420 19.10 -7.67 -13.32
CA ILE A 420 19.36 -8.92 -14.00
C ILE A 420 19.37 -9.99 -12.93
N SER A 421 18.59 -11.05 -13.09
CA SER A 421 18.53 -12.18 -12.17
C SER A 421 18.64 -13.50 -12.89
N LEU A 422 19.32 -14.44 -12.25
CA LEU A 422 19.41 -15.85 -12.62
C LEU A 422 19.07 -16.65 -11.39
N SER A 423 18.20 -17.66 -11.52
CA SER A 423 17.92 -18.58 -10.42
C SER A 423 17.76 -20.00 -10.91
N TYR A 424 18.11 -20.93 -10.04
CA TYR A 424 17.92 -22.36 -10.23
C TYR A 424 17.29 -22.96 -8.99
N ASN A 425 16.11 -23.54 -9.18
CA ASN A 425 15.31 -24.13 -8.10
C ASN A 425 15.17 -25.63 -8.33
N LEU A 426 15.46 -26.41 -7.29
CA LEU A 426 15.36 -27.85 -7.24
C LEU A 426 14.27 -28.20 -6.22
N GLN A 427 13.23 -28.86 -6.66
CA GLN A 427 12.16 -29.38 -5.80
C GLN A 427 12.12 -30.90 -5.93
N ASN A 428 12.29 -31.57 -4.82
CA ASN A 428 12.14 -33.04 -4.72
C ASN A 428 10.93 -33.30 -3.82
N ARG A 429 9.86 -33.78 -4.42
CA ARG A 429 8.68 -34.29 -3.75
C ARG A 429 8.56 -35.80 -3.96
N PRO A 430 7.84 -36.49 -3.11
CA PRO A 430 7.56 -37.92 -3.30
C PRO A 430 6.87 -38.23 -4.62
N GLU A 431 6.07 -37.29 -5.13
CA GLU A 431 5.30 -37.47 -6.35
C GLU A 431 6.09 -37.12 -7.61
N PHE A 432 7.01 -36.14 -7.53
CA PHE A 432 7.79 -35.67 -8.68
C PHE A 432 9.08 -34.96 -8.27
N HIS A 433 10.02 -34.92 -9.19
CA HIS A 433 11.16 -34.02 -9.13
C HIS A 433 10.97 -32.90 -10.15
N ARG A 434 11.19 -31.67 -9.74
CA ARG A 434 11.07 -30.48 -10.59
C ARG A 434 12.35 -29.66 -10.55
N ARG A 435 12.75 -29.17 -11.68
CA ARG A 435 13.91 -28.29 -11.87
C ARG A 435 13.45 -27.05 -12.60
N VAL A 436 13.67 -25.88 -12.04
CA VAL A 436 13.26 -24.61 -12.65
C VAL A 436 14.48 -23.72 -12.80
N PHE A 437 14.82 -23.41 -14.04
CA PHE A 437 15.80 -22.38 -14.36
C PHE A 437 15.05 -21.10 -14.72
N SER A 438 15.41 -19.97 -14.09
CA SER A 438 14.80 -18.67 -14.38
C SER A 438 15.88 -17.64 -14.69
N SER A 439 15.61 -16.80 -15.69
CA SER A 439 16.44 -15.64 -16.05
C SER A 439 15.55 -14.45 -16.34
N ALA A 440 15.84 -13.32 -15.74
CA ALA A 440 15.01 -12.12 -15.96
C ALA A 440 15.84 -10.85 -16.10
N PHE A 441 15.35 -9.95 -16.96
CA PHE A 441 15.81 -8.59 -17.09
C PHE A 441 14.64 -7.63 -16.89
N ARG A 442 14.73 -6.79 -15.85
CA ARG A 442 13.62 -5.93 -15.38
C ARG A 442 14.07 -4.50 -15.22
N TYR A 443 13.17 -3.59 -15.56
CA TYR A 443 13.26 -2.17 -15.20
C TYR A 443 12.25 -1.85 -14.13
N ARG A 444 12.65 -1.04 -13.15
CA ARG A 444 11.75 -0.44 -12.16
C ARG A 444 12.04 1.04 -12.06
N TRP A 445 11.00 1.86 -12.00
CA TRP A 445 11.14 3.29 -11.74
C TRP A 445 9.93 3.82 -10.98
N SER A 446 10.11 4.94 -10.31
CA SER A 446 9.04 5.60 -9.56
C SER A 446 9.02 7.10 -9.83
N GLU A 447 7.83 7.66 -9.71
CA GLU A 447 7.51 9.07 -9.76
C GLU A 447 6.86 9.47 -8.42
N PRO A 448 7.64 9.78 -7.37
CA PRO A 448 7.12 9.98 -6.01
C PRO A 448 6.08 11.09 -5.91
N HIS A 449 6.22 12.18 -6.69
CA HIS A 449 5.25 13.29 -6.71
C HIS A 449 3.87 12.89 -7.22
N HIS A 450 3.79 11.83 -8.02
CA HIS A 450 2.53 11.30 -8.55
C HIS A 450 2.10 10.00 -7.84
N HIS A 451 2.83 9.58 -6.80
CA HIS A 451 2.59 8.31 -6.08
C HIS A 451 2.57 7.06 -6.99
N LEU A 452 3.30 7.13 -8.12
CA LEU A 452 3.34 6.08 -9.14
C LEU A 452 4.66 5.32 -9.11
N SER A 453 4.56 4.00 -9.24
CA SER A 453 5.69 3.09 -9.43
C SER A 453 5.40 2.16 -10.60
N TYR A 454 6.43 1.91 -11.40
CA TYR A 454 6.34 1.12 -12.62
C TYR A 454 7.33 -0.04 -12.60
N ARG A 455 6.93 -1.15 -13.19
CA ARG A 455 7.78 -2.31 -13.47
C ARG A 455 7.61 -2.75 -14.90
N LEU A 456 8.72 -2.93 -15.61
CA LEU A 456 8.76 -3.51 -16.94
C LEU A 456 9.66 -4.75 -16.90
N ASP A 457 9.06 -5.93 -17.01
CA ASP A 457 9.76 -7.19 -17.25
C ASP A 457 10.01 -7.28 -18.76
N LEU A 458 11.21 -6.94 -19.20
CA LEU A 458 11.54 -6.93 -20.65
C LEU A 458 11.68 -8.35 -21.18
N ILE A 459 12.32 -9.20 -20.41
CA ILE A 459 12.44 -10.64 -20.64
C ILE A 459 12.40 -11.32 -19.28
N ASP A 460 11.54 -12.33 -19.13
CA ASP A 460 11.51 -13.21 -17.97
C ASP A 460 11.28 -14.63 -18.50
N LEU A 461 12.37 -15.41 -18.50
CA LEU A 461 12.41 -16.76 -19.02
C LEU A 461 12.34 -17.74 -17.85
N ASN A 462 11.40 -18.66 -17.90
CA ASN A 462 11.29 -19.75 -16.94
C ASN A 462 11.25 -21.08 -17.71
N TYR A 463 12.26 -21.91 -17.50
CA TYR A 463 12.33 -23.25 -18.04
C TYR A 463 12.08 -24.27 -16.94
N VAL A 464 10.96 -24.96 -17.04
CA VAL A 464 10.54 -26.02 -16.12
C VAL A 464 10.87 -27.35 -16.73
N HIS A 465 11.63 -28.16 -16.01
CA HIS A 465 11.99 -29.53 -16.39
C HIS A 465 11.56 -30.50 -15.28
N MET A 466 10.87 -31.56 -15.69
CA MET A 466 10.36 -32.61 -14.82
C MET A 466 11.15 -33.92 -15.11
N PRO A 467 12.31 -34.12 -14.43
CA PRO A 467 13.17 -35.29 -14.73
C PRO A 467 12.55 -36.61 -14.28
N TRP A 468 11.66 -36.57 -13.30
CA TRP A 468 11.04 -37.76 -12.76
C TRP A 468 9.66 -37.49 -12.20
N ILE A 469 8.74 -38.41 -12.45
CA ILE A 469 7.38 -38.42 -11.87
C ILE A 469 7.15 -39.87 -11.39
N SER A 470 6.61 -40.05 -10.19
CA SER A 470 6.28 -41.33 -9.60
C SER A 470 5.34 -42.14 -10.50
N ASP A 471 5.65 -43.42 -10.76
CA ASP A 471 4.78 -44.28 -11.57
C ASP A 471 3.40 -44.49 -10.95
N THR A 472 3.31 -44.55 -9.63
CA THR A 472 2.05 -44.59 -8.89
C THR A 472 1.26 -43.33 -9.13
N PHE A 473 1.87 -42.16 -8.96
CA PHE A 473 1.21 -40.88 -9.20
C PHE A 473 0.80 -40.71 -10.66
N LYS A 474 1.64 -41.12 -11.58
CA LYS A 474 1.36 -41.10 -13.01
C LYS A 474 0.14 -41.95 -13.35
N ARG A 475 0.13 -43.23 -12.89
CA ARG A 475 -0.98 -44.17 -13.13
C ARG A 475 -2.27 -43.70 -12.50
N ASP A 476 -2.24 -43.26 -11.24
CA ASP A 476 -3.45 -42.99 -10.46
C ASP A 476 -4.07 -41.61 -10.77
N TYR A 477 -3.23 -40.65 -11.15
CA TYR A 477 -3.69 -39.25 -11.37
C TYR A 477 -3.52 -38.73 -12.79
N LEU A 478 -2.53 -39.20 -13.57
CA LEU A 478 -2.29 -38.69 -14.92
C LEU A 478 -2.81 -39.59 -16.04
N ASP A 479 -2.69 -40.93 -15.91
CA ASP A 479 -3.02 -41.90 -16.96
C ASP A 479 -4.35 -42.64 -16.71
N SER A 480 -4.99 -42.48 -15.55
CA SER A 480 -6.28 -43.10 -15.23
C SER A 480 -7.36 -42.66 -16.23
N VAL A 481 -8.08 -43.63 -16.79
CA VAL A 481 -9.13 -43.38 -17.80
C VAL A 481 -10.27 -42.50 -17.26
N SER A 482 -10.52 -42.57 -15.96
CA SER A 482 -11.51 -41.74 -15.26
C SER A 482 -11.00 -40.33 -14.96
N ASN A 483 -9.70 -40.07 -15.05
CA ASN A 483 -9.08 -38.82 -14.60
C ASN A 483 -8.14 -38.22 -15.68
N ARG A 484 -8.45 -38.38 -16.97
CA ARG A 484 -7.72 -37.72 -18.07
C ARG A 484 -7.95 -36.21 -18.04
N ASN A 485 -7.49 -35.57 -16.99
CA ASN A 485 -7.58 -34.14 -16.85
C ASN A 485 -6.44 -33.49 -17.62
N ALA A 486 -6.75 -32.85 -18.75
CA ALA A 486 -5.78 -32.12 -19.57
C ALA A 486 -5.05 -31.03 -18.76
N ILE A 487 -5.73 -30.46 -17.77
CA ILE A 487 -5.18 -29.43 -16.87
C ILE A 487 -4.12 -30.03 -15.96
N LEU A 488 -4.41 -31.19 -15.37
CA LEU A 488 -3.49 -31.89 -14.48
C LEU A 488 -2.23 -32.31 -15.22
N ARG A 489 -2.41 -32.98 -16.37
CA ARG A 489 -1.31 -33.47 -17.19
C ARG A 489 -0.33 -32.37 -17.61
N TYR A 490 -0.89 -31.22 -18.03
CA TYR A 490 -0.09 -30.06 -18.44
C TYR A 490 0.79 -29.49 -17.31
N ASN A 491 0.45 -29.73 -16.04
CA ASN A 491 1.24 -29.26 -14.89
C ASN A 491 2.52 -30.08 -14.63
N TYR A 492 2.58 -31.30 -15.16
CA TYR A 492 3.69 -32.23 -14.95
C TYR A 492 4.52 -32.45 -16.21
N GLU A 493 4.40 -31.56 -17.19
CA GLU A 493 5.19 -31.56 -18.42
C GLU A 493 6.33 -30.53 -18.35
N ASN A 494 7.33 -30.76 -19.21
CA ASN A 494 8.37 -29.75 -19.42
C ASN A 494 7.76 -28.54 -20.10
N LEU A 495 8.06 -27.35 -19.59
CA LEU A 495 7.41 -26.12 -20.05
C LEU A 495 8.41 -24.97 -20.13
N LEU A 496 8.33 -24.22 -21.22
CA LEU A 496 9.09 -22.99 -21.41
C LEU A 496 8.14 -21.77 -21.38
N LEU A 497 8.41 -20.85 -20.48
CA LEU A 497 7.65 -19.61 -20.32
C LEU A 497 8.58 -18.43 -20.64
N MET A 498 8.31 -17.69 -21.70
CA MET A 498 9.01 -16.44 -22.01
C MET A 498 8.03 -15.29 -21.91
N LYS A 499 8.14 -14.55 -20.81
CA LYS A 499 7.23 -13.48 -20.43
C LYS A 499 7.79 -12.10 -20.73
N ILE A 500 6.93 -11.21 -21.20
CA ILE A 500 7.07 -9.75 -21.16
C ILE A 500 5.94 -9.24 -20.28
N GLY A 501 6.23 -8.35 -19.31
CA GLY A 501 5.24 -7.86 -18.38
C GLY A 501 5.40 -6.37 -18.11
N PHE A 502 4.27 -5.70 -17.88
CA PHE A 502 4.24 -4.31 -17.43
C PHE A 502 3.30 -4.17 -16.23
N GLY A 503 3.78 -3.51 -15.19
CA GLY A 503 3.03 -3.26 -13.98
C GLY A 503 3.06 -1.80 -13.57
N VAL A 504 1.94 -1.30 -13.07
CA VAL A 504 1.78 0.04 -12.50
C VAL A 504 1.19 -0.08 -11.10
N THR A 505 1.76 0.64 -10.16
CA THR A 505 1.23 0.76 -8.80
C THR A 505 1.08 2.25 -8.47
N TYR A 506 -0.13 2.64 -8.10
CA TYR A 506 -0.45 3.94 -7.52
C TYR A 506 -0.80 3.75 -6.04
N ASN A 507 -0.27 4.60 -5.16
CA ASN A 507 -0.62 4.55 -3.74
C ASN A 507 -0.39 5.92 -3.09
N ASP A 508 -1.49 6.58 -2.69
CA ASP A 508 -1.48 7.87 -1.96
C ASP A 508 -1.80 7.71 -0.46
N GLY A 509 -1.90 6.47 0.03
CA GLY A 509 -2.27 6.13 1.41
C GLY A 509 -3.77 6.00 1.65
N GLN A 510 -4.64 6.53 0.80
CA GLN A 510 -6.10 6.34 0.83
C GLN A 510 -6.57 5.46 -0.32
N HIS A 511 -5.96 5.60 -1.47
CA HIS A 511 -6.23 4.85 -2.69
C HIS A 511 -5.00 4.06 -3.10
N ALA A 512 -5.14 2.78 -3.35
CA ALA A 512 -4.12 1.96 -3.96
C ALA A 512 -4.68 1.27 -5.21
N VAL A 513 -3.97 1.41 -6.34
CA VAL A 513 -4.28 0.72 -7.59
C VAL A 513 -3.05 -0.09 -8.00
N ILE A 514 -3.25 -1.36 -8.26
CA ILE A 514 -2.22 -2.24 -8.82
C ILE A 514 -2.77 -2.79 -10.13
N ALA A 515 -2.11 -2.50 -11.23
CA ALA A 515 -2.47 -3.03 -12.54
C ALA A 515 -1.26 -3.71 -13.16
N ASN A 516 -1.43 -4.94 -13.63
CA ASN A 516 -0.41 -5.72 -14.29
C ASN A 516 -0.95 -6.30 -15.60
N ILE A 517 -0.13 -6.32 -16.62
CA ILE A 517 -0.37 -7.04 -17.86
C ILE A 517 0.88 -7.86 -18.18
N GLU A 518 0.71 -9.12 -18.52
CA GLU A 518 1.78 -9.99 -18.99
C GLU A 518 1.37 -10.72 -20.26
N THR A 519 2.30 -10.88 -21.14
CA THR A 519 2.19 -11.69 -22.34
C THR A 519 3.30 -12.72 -22.37
N VAL A 520 2.95 -13.96 -22.62
CA VAL A 520 3.88 -15.09 -22.56
C VAL A 520 3.91 -15.80 -23.90
N GLY A 521 5.11 -16.14 -24.37
CA GLY A 521 5.34 -16.93 -25.57
C GLY A 521 5.08 -16.22 -26.89
N ASN A 522 4.70 -14.94 -26.92
CA ASN A 522 4.34 -14.25 -28.15
C ASN A 522 5.53 -13.99 -29.08
N ILE A 523 6.69 -13.66 -28.54
CA ILE A 523 7.92 -13.55 -29.34
C ILE A 523 8.24 -14.90 -29.97
N LEU A 524 8.23 -15.97 -29.16
CA LEU A 524 8.51 -17.33 -29.65
C LEU A 524 7.48 -17.77 -30.69
N GLY A 525 6.19 -17.48 -30.48
CA GLY A 525 5.11 -17.79 -31.42
C GLY A 525 5.27 -17.04 -32.74
N GLY A 526 5.67 -15.77 -32.69
CA GLY A 526 5.91 -14.94 -33.89
C GLY A 526 7.08 -15.43 -34.75
N VAL A 527 8.15 -15.94 -34.12
CA VAL A 527 9.32 -16.45 -34.82
C VAL A 527 9.31 -17.96 -35.10
N ALA A 528 8.38 -18.70 -34.49
CA ALA A 528 8.34 -20.15 -34.58
C ALA A 528 8.25 -20.69 -36.02
N LYS A 529 7.34 -20.11 -36.84
CA LYS A 529 7.18 -20.50 -38.26
C LYS A 529 8.35 -20.04 -39.13
N PRO A 530 8.80 -18.76 -39.06
CA PRO A 530 9.97 -18.30 -39.84
C PRO A 530 11.25 -19.05 -39.53
N LEU A 531 11.48 -19.44 -38.27
CA LEU A 531 12.69 -20.18 -37.86
C LEU A 531 12.53 -21.71 -37.93
N GLY A 532 11.41 -22.23 -38.46
CA GLY A 532 11.20 -23.64 -38.69
C GLY A 532 11.16 -24.51 -37.44
N PHE A 533 10.53 -24.00 -36.35
CA PHE A 533 10.41 -24.79 -35.11
C PHE A 533 9.62 -26.09 -35.36
N LYS A 534 10.09 -27.17 -34.80
CA LYS A 534 9.42 -28.48 -34.88
C LYS A 534 8.16 -28.47 -34.00
N LYS A 535 7.15 -29.23 -34.40
CA LYS A 535 5.92 -29.45 -33.61
C LYS A 535 5.99 -30.81 -32.91
N ASN A 536 5.27 -30.90 -31.78
CA ASN A 536 4.99 -32.16 -31.09
C ASN A 536 3.77 -32.86 -31.74
N GLU A 537 3.37 -34.02 -31.21
CA GLU A 537 2.19 -34.79 -31.66
C GLU A 537 0.90 -34.04 -31.47
N GLU A 538 0.85 -33.11 -30.49
CA GLU A 538 -0.31 -32.25 -30.19
C GLU A 538 -0.37 -30.98 -31.07
N GLY A 539 0.58 -30.81 -32.00
CA GLY A 539 0.67 -29.68 -32.91
C GLY A 539 1.29 -28.41 -32.31
N GLN A 540 1.87 -28.48 -31.12
CA GLN A 540 2.53 -27.35 -30.45
C GLN A 540 3.97 -27.19 -30.94
N TYR A 541 4.41 -25.95 -31.19
CA TYR A 541 5.81 -25.65 -31.49
C TYR A 541 6.71 -25.87 -30.29
N LYS A 542 7.89 -26.42 -30.52
CA LYS A 542 8.93 -26.69 -29.52
C LYS A 542 10.16 -25.84 -29.74
N LEU A 543 10.75 -25.36 -28.66
CA LEU A 543 12.10 -24.80 -28.59
C LEU A 543 12.92 -25.63 -27.60
N PHE A 544 14.14 -26.04 -27.97
CA PHE A 544 14.98 -26.97 -27.16
C PHE A 544 14.22 -28.24 -26.73
N ASN A 545 13.46 -28.80 -27.66
CA ASN A 545 12.63 -29.99 -27.45
C ASN A 545 11.52 -29.84 -26.36
N THR A 546 11.22 -28.63 -25.96
CA THR A 546 10.18 -28.29 -24.96
C THR A 546 9.12 -27.41 -25.58
N ALA A 547 7.84 -27.70 -25.31
CA ALA A 547 6.74 -26.84 -25.72
C ALA A 547 6.79 -25.54 -24.93
N PHE A 548 6.48 -24.42 -25.57
CA PHE A 548 6.34 -23.12 -24.88
C PHE A 548 4.89 -22.75 -24.70
N ALA A 549 4.57 -22.16 -23.54
CA ALA A 549 3.24 -21.63 -23.29
C ALA A 549 3.00 -20.32 -24.04
N GLN A 550 1.76 -20.09 -24.48
CA GLN A 550 1.35 -18.85 -25.13
C GLN A 550 0.00 -18.37 -24.57
N PHE A 551 0.02 -17.22 -23.87
CA PHE A 551 -1.17 -16.62 -23.27
C PHE A 551 -0.97 -15.14 -23.01
N VAL A 552 -2.06 -14.43 -22.72
CA VAL A 552 -2.06 -13.08 -22.14
C VAL A 552 -2.77 -13.12 -20.79
N LYS A 553 -2.28 -12.34 -19.84
CA LYS A 553 -2.86 -12.21 -18.50
C LYS A 553 -2.87 -10.75 -18.07
N GLY A 554 -4.01 -10.29 -17.53
CA GLY A 554 -4.17 -8.96 -16.98
C GLY A 554 -4.82 -9.02 -15.60
N ASP A 555 -4.29 -8.24 -14.67
CA ASP A 555 -4.78 -8.14 -13.30
C ASP A 555 -4.94 -6.65 -12.94
N ILE A 556 -6.05 -6.30 -12.32
CA ILE A 556 -6.27 -4.99 -11.72
C ILE A 556 -6.82 -5.17 -10.31
N ALA A 557 -6.25 -4.46 -9.36
CA ALA A 557 -6.72 -4.40 -7.99
C ALA A 557 -6.82 -2.94 -7.55
N TYR A 558 -7.93 -2.58 -6.92
CA TYR A 558 -8.19 -1.28 -6.35
C TYR A 558 -8.56 -1.42 -4.88
N THR A 559 -7.89 -0.68 -4.03
CA THR A 559 -8.19 -0.60 -2.60
C THR A 559 -8.42 0.83 -2.20
N ARG A 560 -9.49 1.08 -1.43
CA ARG A 560 -9.80 2.39 -0.85
C ARG A 560 -9.88 2.27 0.66
N LEU A 561 -9.11 3.09 1.36
CA LEU A 561 -9.17 3.22 2.82
C LEU A 561 -9.93 4.50 3.19
N ILE A 562 -11.03 4.35 3.92
CA ILE A 562 -11.85 5.44 4.43
C ILE A 562 -11.67 5.47 5.95
N ALA A 563 -10.96 6.46 6.46
CA ALA A 563 -10.82 6.67 7.91
C ALA A 563 -12.02 7.48 8.42
N PHE A 564 -12.73 6.95 9.41
CA PHE A 564 -13.82 7.66 10.10
C PHE A 564 -13.29 8.46 11.29
N ASP A 565 -12.33 7.88 11.99
CA ASP A 565 -11.63 8.47 13.12
C ASP A 565 -10.26 7.75 13.30
N PRO A 566 -9.39 8.19 14.22
CA PRO A 566 -8.06 7.55 14.41
C PRO A 566 -8.10 6.07 14.77
N ASN A 567 -9.24 5.56 15.21
CA ASN A 567 -9.40 4.18 15.68
C ASN A 567 -10.24 3.32 14.74
N ASN A 568 -11.01 3.92 13.83
CA ASN A 568 -11.99 3.24 13.00
C ASN A 568 -11.81 3.59 11.53
N SER A 569 -11.79 2.57 10.68
CA SER A 569 -11.67 2.71 9.22
C SER A 569 -12.43 1.64 8.48
N LEU A 570 -12.81 1.92 7.24
CA LEU A 570 -13.37 0.97 6.29
C LEU A 570 -12.41 0.81 5.13
N ALA A 571 -11.99 -0.41 4.86
CA ALA A 571 -11.22 -0.76 3.68
C ALA A 571 -12.13 -1.46 2.68
N LEU A 572 -12.16 -0.96 1.45
CA LEU A 572 -12.88 -1.55 0.32
C LEU A 572 -11.86 -2.04 -0.68
N HIS A 573 -12.02 -3.25 -1.17
CA HIS A 573 -11.15 -3.87 -2.17
C HIS A 573 -11.95 -4.43 -3.33
N PHE A 574 -11.44 -4.24 -4.54
CA PHE A 574 -11.93 -4.81 -5.77
C PHE A 574 -10.76 -5.37 -6.56
N GLY A 575 -10.83 -6.63 -6.94
CA GLY A 575 -9.82 -7.32 -7.74
C GLY A 575 -10.44 -8.05 -8.92
N LEU A 576 -9.88 -7.85 -10.11
CA LEU A 576 -10.26 -8.56 -11.33
C LEU A 576 -9.01 -9.07 -12.01
N GLY A 577 -8.99 -10.35 -12.35
CA GLY A 577 -7.94 -10.97 -13.11
C GLY A 577 -8.49 -11.80 -14.26
N ILE A 578 -7.87 -11.70 -15.43
CA ILE A 578 -8.25 -12.46 -16.63
C ILE A 578 -6.98 -12.97 -17.30
N ALA A 579 -6.97 -14.26 -17.63
CA ALA A 579 -5.88 -14.90 -18.37
C ALA A 579 -6.46 -15.75 -19.51
N TYR A 580 -5.94 -15.58 -20.72
CA TYR A 580 -6.46 -16.23 -21.90
C TYR A 580 -5.35 -16.98 -22.67
N PRO A 581 -5.41 -18.33 -22.74
CA PRO A 581 -4.47 -19.14 -23.53
C PRO A 581 -4.86 -19.12 -25.00
N TYR A 582 -3.90 -19.01 -25.89
CA TYR A 582 -4.09 -19.08 -27.36
C TYR A 582 -2.85 -19.59 -28.06
N GLY A 583 -2.93 -19.73 -29.39
CA GLY A 583 -1.80 -20.12 -30.22
C GLY A 583 -1.22 -21.47 -29.82
N ASN A 584 -0.05 -21.48 -29.22
CA ASN A 584 0.66 -22.68 -28.82
C ASN A 584 0.10 -23.36 -27.54
N SER A 585 -0.81 -22.70 -26.83
CA SER A 585 -1.43 -23.22 -25.59
C SER A 585 -2.94 -23.36 -25.71
N LYS A 586 -3.44 -24.52 -25.35
CA LYS A 586 -4.89 -24.78 -25.21
C LYS A 586 -5.39 -24.48 -23.79
N VAL A 587 -4.55 -24.65 -22.80
CA VAL A 587 -4.81 -24.51 -21.37
C VAL A 587 -3.73 -23.63 -20.75
N LEU A 588 -4.07 -22.90 -19.70
CA LEU A 588 -3.09 -22.14 -18.92
C LEU A 588 -2.23 -23.07 -18.05
N PRO A 589 -0.94 -22.79 -17.89
CA PRO A 589 -0.14 -23.43 -16.84
C PRO A 589 -0.79 -23.23 -15.47
N PHE A 590 -0.78 -24.26 -14.64
CA PHE A 590 -1.41 -24.23 -13.32
C PHE A 590 -0.98 -23.03 -12.46
N GLU A 591 0.32 -22.72 -12.46
CA GLU A 591 0.88 -21.58 -11.73
C GLU A 591 0.38 -20.22 -12.19
N LYS A 592 -0.23 -20.16 -13.36
CA LYS A 592 -0.78 -18.93 -13.96
C LYS A 592 -2.31 -18.84 -13.85
N ARG A 593 -2.95 -19.93 -13.45
CA ARG A 593 -4.39 -19.97 -13.20
C ARG A 593 -4.73 -19.25 -11.89
N TYR A 594 -5.96 -18.81 -11.79
CA TYR A 594 -6.50 -18.21 -10.58
C TYR A 594 -7.13 -19.27 -9.68
N PHE A 595 -7.11 -18.99 -8.39
CA PHE A 595 -7.86 -19.72 -7.38
C PHE A 595 -8.48 -18.75 -6.38
N SER A 596 -9.55 -19.17 -5.69
CA SER A 596 -10.27 -18.37 -4.71
C SER A 596 -10.45 -19.13 -3.40
N GLY A 597 -10.81 -18.38 -2.34
CA GLY A 597 -10.81 -18.83 -0.96
C GLY A 597 -9.50 -18.52 -0.23
N GLY A 598 -9.52 -18.69 1.08
CA GLY A 598 -8.39 -18.39 1.97
C GLY A 598 -8.38 -16.97 2.51
N ALA A 599 -7.36 -16.68 3.31
CA ALA A 599 -7.26 -15.47 4.11
C ALA A 599 -7.24 -14.14 3.32
N ASN A 600 -6.89 -14.14 2.02
CA ASN A 600 -6.71 -12.94 1.19
C ASN A 600 -7.70 -12.87 0.00
N SER A 601 -8.79 -13.62 0.03
CA SER A 601 -9.81 -13.64 -1.00
C SER A 601 -11.19 -13.73 -0.33
N VAL A 602 -11.99 -14.77 -0.56
CA VAL A 602 -13.29 -14.99 0.07
C VAL A 602 -13.12 -15.88 1.29
N ARG A 603 -13.09 -15.29 2.49
CA ARG A 603 -12.70 -15.93 3.77
C ARG A 603 -13.70 -16.94 4.36
N GLY A 604 -14.82 -17.19 3.68
CA GLY A 604 -15.74 -18.29 4.03
C GLY A 604 -15.28 -19.66 3.53
N TRP A 605 -14.24 -19.73 2.70
CA TRP A 605 -13.70 -20.94 2.11
C TRP A 605 -12.22 -21.11 2.44
N SER A 606 -11.77 -22.35 2.58
CA SER A 606 -10.35 -22.68 2.65
C SER A 606 -9.63 -22.29 1.36
N VAL A 607 -8.31 -22.29 1.38
CA VAL A 607 -7.50 -21.98 0.21
C VAL A 607 -7.84 -22.97 -0.92
N ARG A 608 -8.17 -22.46 -2.11
CA ARG A 608 -8.54 -23.25 -3.30
C ARG A 608 -9.81 -24.10 -3.15
N GLU A 609 -10.70 -23.78 -2.23
CA GLU A 609 -11.95 -24.51 -2.06
C GLU A 609 -13.10 -23.93 -2.90
N LEU A 610 -13.01 -22.69 -3.37
CA LEU A 610 -14.09 -21.99 -4.05
C LEU A 610 -13.95 -22.02 -5.57
N GLY A 611 -15.01 -22.42 -6.27
CA GLY A 611 -15.15 -22.35 -7.73
C GLY A 611 -14.42 -23.45 -8.49
N PRO A 612 -14.31 -23.36 -9.82
CA PRO A 612 -14.84 -22.30 -10.68
C PRO A 612 -16.36 -22.33 -10.83
N GLY A 613 -16.98 -21.15 -10.87
CA GLY A 613 -18.43 -21.02 -11.01
C GLY A 613 -19.20 -21.80 -9.96
N SER A 614 -20.04 -22.75 -10.40
CA SER A 614 -20.79 -23.68 -9.53
C SER A 614 -20.15 -25.06 -9.37
N PHE A 615 -18.91 -25.25 -9.82
CA PHE A 615 -18.20 -26.54 -9.72
C PHE A 615 -17.96 -26.93 -8.25
N ARG A 616 -18.25 -28.18 -7.90
CA ARG A 616 -18.24 -28.71 -6.53
C ARG A 616 -17.00 -29.56 -6.21
N GLY A 617 -16.08 -29.70 -7.13
CA GLY A 617 -14.99 -30.68 -7.06
C GLY A 617 -15.39 -32.02 -7.68
N THR A 618 -14.48 -32.96 -7.73
CA THR A 618 -14.71 -34.31 -8.28
C THR A 618 -15.38 -35.17 -7.23
N ASP A 619 -16.51 -35.79 -7.58
CA ASP A 619 -17.33 -36.62 -6.68
C ASP A 619 -17.77 -35.91 -5.38
N GLY A 620 -17.91 -34.59 -5.43
CA GLY A 620 -18.31 -33.78 -4.27
C GLY A 620 -17.21 -33.59 -3.21
N ARG A 621 -16.00 -34.04 -3.48
CA ARG A 621 -14.78 -33.78 -2.67
C ARG A 621 -14.03 -32.57 -3.20
N ILE A 622 -13.33 -31.87 -2.32
CA ILE A 622 -12.47 -30.75 -2.71
C ILE A 622 -11.35 -31.28 -3.61
N ASP A 623 -11.30 -30.75 -4.83
CA ASP A 623 -10.26 -31.07 -5.81
C ASP A 623 -9.42 -29.80 -6.04
N PHE A 624 -8.37 -29.66 -5.25
CA PHE A 624 -7.50 -28.47 -5.28
C PHE A 624 -6.85 -28.21 -6.66
N ILE A 625 -6.81 -29.20 -7.54
CA ILE A 625 -6.24 -29.09 -8.88
C ILE A 625 -7.24 -28.53 -9.85
N ASN A 626 -8.47 -29.03 -9.79
CA ASN A 626 -9.54 -28.59 -10.68
C ASN A 626 -10.26 -27.33 -10.18
N GLN A 627 -10.09 -26.95 -8.90
CA GLN A 627 -10.63 -25.69 -8.37
C GLN A 627 -9.73 -24.49 -8.73
N THR A 628 -9.50 -24.31 -10.01
CA THR A 628 -8.74 -23.21 -10.62
C THR A 628 -9.49 -22.65 -11.82
N GLY A 629 -9.28 -21.36 -12.12
CA GLY A 629 -9.97 -20.66 -13.22
C GLY A 629 -9.02 -19.81 -14.06
N ASP A 630 -9.58 -19.32 -15.17
CA ASP A 630 -8.89 -18.40 -16.09
C ASP A 630 -9.28 -16.94 -15.79
N MET A 631 -10.33 -16.72 -15.01
CA MET A 631 -10.81 -15.42 -14.55
C MET A 631 -11.08 -15.45 -13.05
N LYS A 632 -10.86 -14.34 -12.37
CA LYS A 632 -11.09 -14.15 -10.94
C LYS A 632 -11.75 -12.80 -10.68
N LEU A 633 -12.70 -12.77 -9.76
CA LEU A 633 -13.31 -11.57 -9.20
C LEU A 633 -13.28 -11.65 -7.68
N ASP A 634 -12.74 -10.63 -7.03
CA ASP A 634 -12.79 -10.44 -5.58
C ASP A 634 -13.38 -9.07 -5.25
N MET A 635 -14.28 -9.02 -4.29
CA MET A 635 -14.84 -7.80 -3.71
C MET A 635 -14.89 -7.96 -2.21
N ASN A 636 -14.22 -7.08 -1.49
CA ASN A 636 -14.10 -7.19 -0.04
C ASN A 636 -14.42 -5.84 0.61
N ALA A 637 -15.14 -5.88 1.72
CA ALA A 637 -15.37 -4.75 2.59
C ALA A 637 -15.00 -5.15 4.01
N GLU A 638 -14.05 -4.43 4.61
CA GLU A 638 -13.56 -4.71 5.96
C GLU A 638 -13.58 -3.45 6.81
N PHE A 639 -14.43 -3.44 7.82
CA PHE A 639 -14.44 -2.42 8.87
C PHE A 639 -13.41 -2.79 9.93
N ARG A 640 -12.45 -1.92 10.17
CA ARG A 640 -11.35 -2.10 11.12
C ARG A 640 -11.52 -1.17 12.31
N THR A 641 -11.35 -1.70 13.51
CA THR A 641 -11.47 -0.94 14.76
C THR A 641 -10.32 -1.27 15.71
N LYS A 642 -9.75 -0.25 16.35
CA LYS A 642 -8.78 -0.45 17.41
C LYS A 642 -9.51 -0.89 18.67
N LEU A 643 -9.12 -2.03 19.25
CA LEU A 643 -9.70 -2.53 20.49
C LEU A 643 -8.93 -1.98 21.68
N PHE A 644 -7.79 -2.55 21.97
CA PHE A 644 -6.91 -2.11 23.06
C PHE A 644 -5.47 -2.56 22.79
N TRP A 645 -4.51 -1.88 23.37
CA TRP A 645 -3.08 -2.16 23.23
C TRP A 645 -2.69 -2.28 21.75
N LYS A 646 -2.22 -3.45 21.32
CA LYS A 646 -1.86 -3.79 19.92
C LYS A 646 -2.94 -4.60 19.20
N LEU A 647 -4.09 -4.85 19.85
CA LEU A 647 -5.17 -5.63 19.32
C LEU A 647 -6.17 -4.74 18.56
N ASN A 648 -6.44 -5.11 17.33
CA ASN A 648 -7.50 -4.52 16.50
C ASN A 648 -8.54 -5.58 16.16
N GLY A 649 -9.79 -5.18 16.07
CA GLY A 649 -10.89 -6.01 15.56
C GLY A 649 -11.20 -5.67 14.11
N ALA A 650 -11.79 -6.61 13.41
CA ALA A 650 -12.37 -6.38 12.10
C ALA A 650 -13.70 -7.12 11.94
N ALA A 651 -14.60 -6.54 11.18
CA ALA A 651 -15.79 -7.19 10.64
C ALA A 651 -15.74 -7.09 9.13
N PHE A 652 -16.03 -8.17 8.42
CA PHE A 652 -15.87 -8.19 6.97
C PHE A 652 -17.00 -8.89 6.25
N ILE A 653 -17.16 -8.48 5.00
CA ILE A 653 -17.99 -9.14 3.99
C ILE A 653 -17.11 -9.30 2.75
N ASP A 654 -17.02 -10.52 2.25
CA ASP A 654 -16.26 -10.88 1.06
C ASP A 654 -17.20 -11.46 0.02
N ALA A 655 -17.01 -11.10 -1.24
CA ALA A 655 -17.75 -11.66 -2.35
C ALA A 655 -16.81 -11.92 -3.52
N GLY A 656 -17.02 -12.99 -4.27
CA GLY A 656 -16.18 -13.30 -5.42
C GLY A 656 -16.31 -14.73 -5.89
N ASN A 657 -15.60 -15.06 -6.94
CA ASN A 657 -15.44 -16.40 -7.48
C ASN A 657 -14.33 -16.42 -8.54
N ILE A 658 -14.06 -17.59 -9.06
CA ILE A 658 -13.24 -17.82 -10.26
C ILE A 658 -14.11 -18.49 -11.33
N TRP A 659 -13.69 -18.36 -12.59
CA TRP A 659 -14.35 -18.99 -13.72
C TRP A 659 -13.31 -19.44 -14.74
N THR A 660 -13.70 -20.41 -15.57
CA THR A 660 -12.97 -20.74 -16.80
C THR A 660 -13.54 -19.92 -17.96
N LEU A 661 -12.69 -19.51 -18.90
CA LEU A 661 -13.13 -18.82 -20.11
C LEU A 661 -13.53 -19.80 -21.20
N ARG A 662 -13.05 -21.03 -21.13
CA ARG A 662 -13.43 -22.14 -22.01
C ARG A 662 -14.26 -23.18 -21.25
N ASP A 663 -15.03 -23.95 -21.98
CA ASP A 663 -15.76 -25.07 -21.41
C ASP A 663 -14.82 -26.27 -21.26
N TYR A 664 -14.59 -26.68 -20.03
CA TYR A 664 -13.81 -27.87 -19.68
C TYR A 664 -14.74 -28.93 -19.10
N LYS A 665 -14.71 -30.13 -19.70
CA LYS A 665 -15.55 -31.26 -19.26
C LYS A 665 -15.31 -31.66 -17.80
N GLU A 666 -14.11 -31.43 -17.32
CA GLU A 666 -13.66 -31.70 -15.97
C GLU A 666 -14.12 -30.67 -14.93
N GLN A 667 -14.65 -29.54 -15.39
CA GLN A 667 -15.12 -28.42 -14.53
C GLN A 667 -16.57 -28.01 -14.92
N PRO A 668 -17.55 -28.92 -14.80
CA PRO A 668 -18.91 -28.63 -15.20
C PRO A 668 -19.48 -27.45 -14.36
N GLY A 669 -20.12 -26.48 -15.05
CA GLY A 669 -20.65 -25.27 -14.42
C GLY A 669 -19.57 -24.22 -14.11
N GLY A 670 -18.29 -24.46 -14.49
CA GLY A 670 -17.18 -23.54 -14.24
C GLY A 670 -17.03 -22.43 -15.28
N GLN A 671 -17.67 -22.52 -16.44
CA GLN A 671 -17.51 -21.56 -17.51
C GLN A 671 -18.17 -20.21 -17.19
N PHE A 672 -17.44 -19.12 -17.43
CA PHE A 672 -17.98 -17.76 -17.33
C PHE A 672 -19.03 -17.51 -18.41
N LYS A 673 -20.24 -17.07 -17.98
CA LYS A 673 -21.32 -16.61 -18.84
C LYS A 673 -21.85 -15.29 -18.31
N LEU A 674 -21.90 -14.27 -19.16
CA LEU A 674 -22.26 -12.90 -18.74
C LEU A 674 -23.68 -12.79 -18.16
N ASP A 675 -24.59 -13.65 -18.61
CA ASP A 675 -25.98 -13.74 -18.15
C ASP A 675 -26.18 -14.55 -16.86
N GLN A 676 -25.12 -15.25 -16.37
CA GLN A 676 -25.24 -16.18 -15.25
C GLN A 676 -24.21 -15.95 -14.14
N PHE A 677 -23.08 -15.25 -14.41
CA PHE A 677 -21.96 -15.13 -13.46
C PHE A 677 -22.39 -14.54 -12.10
N TYR A 678 -23.35 -13.61 -12.08
CA TYR A 678 -23.82 -12.98 -10.84
C TYR A 678 -24.55 -13.96 -9.92
N LYS A 679 -25.13 -15.05 -10.44
CA LYS A 679 -25.72 -16.14 -9.66
C LYS A 679 -24.67 -17.07 -9.05
N GLN A 680 -23.45 -17.00 -9.56
CA GLN A 680 -22.33 -17.81 -9.13
C GLN A 680 -21.37 -17.05 -8.21
N ILE A 681 -21.72 -15.82 -7.79
CA ILE A 681 -20.92 -15.08 -6.83
C ILE A 681 -21.12 -15.71 -5.44
N ALA A 682 -20.02 -16.17 -4.86
CA ALA A 682 -19.97 -16.63 -3.48
C ALA A 682 -19.88 -15.42 -2.54
N VAL A 683 -20.55 -15.49 -1.39
CA VAL A 683 -20.54 -14.44 -0.38
C VAL A 683 -20.18 -15.05 0.98
N ALA A 684 -19.28 -14.39 1.70
CA ALA A 684 -18.89 -14.71 3.06
C ALA A 684 -18.98 -13.48 3.97
N TYR A 685 -19.13 -13.70 5.26
CA TYR A 685 -19.05 -12.68 6.29
C TYR A 685 -18.25 -13.23 7.47
N GLY A 686 -17.73 -12.33 8.31
CA GLY A 686 -16.97 -12.80 9.45
C GLY A 686 -16.39 -11.71 10.33
N LEU A 687 -15.70 -12.19 11.34
CA LEU A 687 -14.97 -11.37 12.30
C LEU A 687 -13.49 -11.75 12.30
N GLY A 688 -12.65 -10.80 12.63
CA GLY A 688 -11.22 -11.04 12.70
C GLY A 688 -10.54 -10.27 13.81
N LEU A 689 -9.44 -10.84 14.29
CA LEU A 689 -8.53 -10.21 15.24
C LEU A 689 -7.18 -9.94 14.57
N ARG A 690 -6.58 -8.79 14.89
CA ARG A 690 -5.28 -8.37 14.37
C ARG A 690 -4.38 -7.96 15.53
N LEU A 691 -3.24 -8.62 15.67
CA LEU A 691 -2.17 -8.21 16.60
C LEU A 691 -1.13 -7.40 15.81
N ASN A 692 -1.14 -6.08 16.00
CA ASN A 692 -0.26 -5.15 15.30
C ASN A 692 0.99 -4.86 16.13
N PHE A 693 2.14 -5.38 15.70
CA PHE A 693 3.44 -5.16 16.34
C PHE A 693 4.23 -3.98 15.74
N GLY A 694 3.66 -3.28 14.75
CA GLY A 694 4.30 -2.17 14.03
C GLY A 694 5.02 -2.62 12.76
N TYR A 695 5.87 -3.62 12.84
CA TYR A 695 6.62 -4.19 11.72
C TYR A 695 5.97 -5.43 11.10
N PHE A 696 5.06 -6.10 11.80
CA PHE A 696 4.18 -7.13 11.25
C PHE A 696 2.84 -7.18 11.99
N ILE A 697 1.84 -7.74 11.34
CA ILE A 697 0.50 -7.93 11.87
C ILE A 697 0.17 -9.43 11.82
N LEU A 698 -0.15 -10.03 12.97
CA LEU A 698 -0.74 -11.36 13.01
C LEU A 698 -2.25 -11.24 12.90
N ARG A 699 -2.85 -12.05 12.05
CA ARG A 699 -4.26 -11.99 11.72
C ARG A 699 -4.93 -13.36 11.93
N PHE A 700 -6.07 -13.33 12.60
CA PHE A 700 -6.94 -14.46 12.84
C PHE A 700 -8.33 -14.10 12.33
N ASP A 701 -8.80 -14.75 11.27
CA ASP A 701 -10.09 -14.51 10.66
C ASP A 701 -11.01 -15.72 10.83
N MET A 702 -12.25 -15.48 11.25
CA MET A 702 -13.33 -16.44 11.36
C MET A 702 -14.39 -16.08 10.32
N GLY A 703 -14.45 -16.86 9.25
CA GLY A 703 -15.37 -16.64 8.14
C GLY A 703 -16.52 -17.62 8.14
N MET A 704 -17.69 -17.16 7.74
CA MET A 704 -18.88 -17.95 7.53
C MET A 704 -19.37 -17.76 6.09
N LYS A 705 -19.78 -18.84 5.44
CA LYS A 705 -20.43 -18.80 4.12
C LYS A 705 -21.81 -18.16 4.27
N ALA A 706 -22.14 -17.22 3.40
CA ALA A 706 -23.47 -16.61 3.30
C ALA A 706 -24.24 -17.14 2.07
N ILE A 707 -23.58 -17.13 0.90
CA ILE A 707 -24.09 -17.66 -0.36
C ILE A 707 -23.04 -18.61 -0.92
N ASN A 708 -23.42 -19.87 -1.16
CA ASN A 708 -22.55 -20.88 -1.73
C ASN A 708 -23.07 -21.33 -3.11
N PRO A 709 -22.44 -20.88 -4.20
CA PRO A 709 -22.90 -21.17 -5.57
C PRO A 709 -22.71 -22.62 -6.01
N ALA A 710 -21.93 -23.41 -5.27
CA ALA A 710 -21.71 -24.81 -5.57
C ALA A 710 -22.94 -25.69 -5.30
N TYR A 711 -23.95 -25.20 -4.58
CA TYR A 711 -25.13 -25.93 -4.20
C TYR A 711 -26.40 -25.33 -4.82
N THR A 712 -27.36 -26.20 -5.11
CA THR A 712 -28.69 -25.84 -5.69
C THR A 712 -29.80 -25.92 -4.67
N SER A 713 -29.61 -26.66 -3.55
CA SER A 713 -30.58 -26.71 -2.47
C SER A 713 -30.62 -25.38 -1.71
N ASN A 714 -31.83 -24.86 -1.41
CA ASN A 714 -31.96 -23.57 -0.70
C ASN A 714 -31.22 -23.53 0.64
N GLU A 715 -31.18 -24.66 1.36
CA GLU A 715 -30.49 -24.72 2.67
C GLU A 715 -28.98 -24.62 2.57
N GLU A 716 -28.39 -25.16 1.53
CA GLU A 716 -26.92 -25.12 1.34
C GLU A 716 -26.45 -23.91 0.53
N HIS A 717 -27.31 -23.46 -0.43
CA HIS A 717 -27.02 -22.28 -1.22
C HIS A 717 -27.07 -21.00 -0.38
N TYR A 718 -28.13 -20.82 0.41
CA TYR A 718 -28.31 -19.66 1.30
C TYR A 718 -27.91 -20.00 2.73
N ALA A 719 -26.63 -20.32 2.92
CA ALA A 719 -26.07 -20.69 4.22
C ALA A 719 -26.28 -19.62 5.31
N LEU A 720 -26.42 -18.33 4.94
CA LEU A 720 -26.77 -17.25 5.88
C LEU A 720 -28.09 -17.51 6.60
N LEU A 721 -29.09 -18.07 5.90
CA LEU A 721 -30.43 -18.38 6.45
C LEU A 721 -30.45 -19.71 7.18
N HIS A 722 -29.56 -20.64 6.81
CA HIS A 722 -29.48 -22.00 7.35
C HIS A 722 -28.04 -22.33 7.78
N PRO A 723 -27.47 -21.60 8.77
CA PRO A 723 -26.05 -21.71 9.11
C PRO A 723 -25.72 -23.05 9.76
N ASN A 724 -24.66 -23.69 9.26
CA ASN A 724 -24.11 -24.92 9.81
C ASN A 724 -22.58 -24.75 10.03
N LEU A 725 -22.18 -24.70 11.31
CA LEU A 725 -20.77 -24.46 11.67
C LEU A 725 -19.79 -25.49 11.10
N LYS A 726 -20.23 -26.76 10.90
CA LYS A 726 -19.35 -27.80 10.35
C LYS A 726 -19.12 -27.63 8.85
N ARG A 727 -20.12 -27.12 8.12
CA ARG A 727 -20.09 -26.94 6.65
C ARG A 727 -19.59 -25.55 6.23
N ASP A 728 -20.01 -24.52 6.99
CA ASP A 728 -19.95 -23.13 6.52
C ASP A 728 -18.87 -22.30 7.20
N PHE A 729 -18.20 -22.81 8.22
CA PHE A 729 -17.16 -22.09 8.97
C PHE A 729 -15.77 -22.38 8.42
N ALA A 730 -14.98 -21.31 8.26
CA ALA A 730 -13.57 -21.38 7.94
C ALA A 730 -12.75 -20.49 8.90
N PHE A 731 -11.62 -21.00 9.33
CA PHE A 731 -10.67 -20.28 10.18
C PHE A 731 -9.38 -20.05 9.39
N HIS A 732 -8.88 -18.81 9.46
CA HIS A 732 -7.64 -18.45 8.77
C HIS A 732 -6.67 -17.77 9.73
N PHE A 733 -5.43 -18.25 9.69
CA PHE A 733 -4.28 -17.58 10.27
C PHE A 733 -3.43 -16.98 9.15
N ALA A 734 -3.05 -15.72 9.27
CA ALA A 734 -2.23 -15.05 8.26
C ALA A 734 -1.34 -13.95 8.86
N VAL A 735 -0.35 -13.53 8.10
CA VAL A 735 0.54 -12.41 8.43
C VAL A 735 0.29 -11.27 7.45
N GLY A 736 0.12 -10.05 7.95
CA GLY A 736 -0.22 -8.87 7.15
C GLY A 736 -1.71 -8.60 7.07
N LEU A 737 -2.07 -7.51 6.37
CA LEU A 737 -3.47 -7.19 6.04
C LEU A 737 -3.89 -7.97 4.78
N PRO A 738 -5.21 -8.20 4.56
CA PRO A 738 -5.67 -8.98 3.41
C PRO A 738 -5.50 -8.23 2.07
N PHE A 739 -5.55 -6.90 2.12
CA PHE A 739 -5.44 -5.97 0.98
C PHE A 739 -5.07 -4.57 1.47
#